data_e9c47ff045d0e02f5249b7eeab62e676
#
_entry.id   e9c47ff045d0e02f5249b7eeab62e676
#
_cell.length_a   1.000
_cell.length_b   1.000
_cell.length_c   1.000
_cell.angle_alpha   90.00
_cell.angle_beta   90.00
_cell.angle_gamma   90.00
#
_symmetry.space_group_name_H-M   'P 1'
#
loop_
_entity.id
_entity.type
_entity.pdbx_description
1 polymer ?
#
loop_
_entity_poly.entity_id
_entity_poly.type
_entity_poly.pdbx_seq_one_letter_code
_entity_poly.pdbx_strand_id
1 'polypeptide(L)'
;MLNSRQDAKTLKSVKKPGCIYAAVFFTLISLPSFAEQPTSKESALSGRPEGTERSAIDSRKAAPKGGNRWGASTQAQDSGRPEEVQAQDSGRRSEGEAFKRRASSIRPNILWIFSEDNSSYLGCYGDKTARTPELDALAAKGTRYTHCYSNAPVCAVARSSIILGVPAVSTGTQHMRSKYKVPSHLTPYPTLLKAAGYHTINQVKTDYNTSSFDKNIWDQCKGAADFSRRDKGQPFFLKINFSQSHESGLFPEKRFKKLTTKAEDITAIPPYQIDNAETRADWQALYDKLEATDRSIGQLLKRLEKMGEAENTIVIYCSDHGGITIRSKRYLYDSGTRVPFIVYFPEKWQHLAPEGYTPGATSNRLTQFIDITKTILALAGADLPAHLSGRILAGDKAEPAREKIFLFSDRFDSAPDMSRALTDGRYKYIRNYEPDRRAHQLLQYPLQQKAQVAHFRAFQNGLTNKAQSAIFEPHQPKEFYDTQADPHEINNLINATDQQERIATFSQALDQRILETNDLGFIPEPKIEEVDQSGLSIYDWARQGNNYPLKDILTLANLVSAQNPDNIATFQQKLTDPNAIIRYWAALGLRVLREKAAPAQEALLKATTDSDASVRITAHMALGNIDKPDQHAVALLKEASTSKHDIHANWALCGVKYLEFKNIKGHYQQKELTRGPYSQRSCHDLFLGKTFTQLPE
;
A
#
# COMPACT_ATOMS: atom_id res chain seq x y z
N MET A 1 7.96 -63.91 29.82
CA MET A 1 7.15 -65.09 29.92
C MET A 1 5.90 -64.92 29.12
N LEU A 2 5.81 -65.71 28.05
CA LEU A 2 4.65 -66.35 27.42
C LEU A 2 3.51 -65.43 26.90
N ASN A 3 3.36 -65.25 25.57
CA ASN A 3 2.66 -66.07 24.56
C ASN A 3 1.14 -66.06 24.77
N SER A 4 0.29 -65.88 23.78
CA SER A 4 0.17 -66.37 22.39
C SER A 4 -1.10 -65.75 21.75
N ARG A 5 -1.11 -65.28 20.52
CA ARG A 5 -1.57 -65.95 19.27
C ARG A 5 -3.07 -66.32 19.14
N GLN A 6 -3.62 -65.81 18.02
CA GLN A 6 -4.59 -66.38 17.08
C GLN A 6 -6.08 -66.19 17.43
N ASP A 7 -7.02 -65.89 16.57
CA ASP A 7 -7.24 -66.36 15.20
C ASP A 7 -8.25 -65.56 14.41
N ALA A 8 -8.21 -65.71 13.09
CA ALA A 8 -8.94 -65.10 12.02
C ALA A 8 -10.32 -65.69 11.70
N LYS A 9 -11.02 -65.04 10.73
CA LYS A 9 -12.16 -65.43 9.88
C LYS A 9 -13.53 -64.95 10.38
N THR A 10 -14.36 -64.29 9.59
CA THR A 10 -14.99 -64.74 8.34
C THR A 10 -15.67 -63.61 7.58
N LEU A 11 -15.57 -63.64 6.27
CA LEU A 11 -16.32 -62.87 5.27
C LEU A 11 -17.84 -63.07 5.34
N LYS A 12 -18.61 -62.01 5.04
CA LYS A 12 -19.80 -62.16 4.18
C LYS A 12 -20.09 -60.88 3.38
N SER A 13 -20.18 -61.10 2.08
CA SER A 13 -20.56 -60.21 0.97
C SER A 13 -22.03 -59.76 1.02
N VAL A 14 -22.33 -58.49 0.63
CA VAL A 14 -23.62 -58.14 0.05
C VAL A 14 -23.43 -57.14 -1.07
N LYS A 15 -24.15 -57.39 -2.14
CA LYS A 15 -24.14 -56.90 -3.51
C LYS A 15 -24.47 -55.43 -3.69
N LYS A 16 -23.89 -54.85 -4.74
CA LYS A 16 -24.31 -53.58 -5.43
C LYS A 16 -25.65 -53.81 -6.17
N PRO A 17 -26.40 -52.73 -6.41
CA PRO A 17 -26.93 -52.46 -7.75
C PRO A 17 -26.62 -51.02 -8.21
N GLY A 18 -26.10 -50.83 -9.35
CA GLY A 18 -26.77 -50.56 -10.61
C GLY A 18 -26.72 -49.05 -10.96
N CYS A 19 -25.72 -48.62 -11.77
CA CYS A 19 -25.64 -47.32 -12.42
C CYS A 19 -26.77 -47.14 -13.44
N ILE A 20 -27.39 -45.93 -13.48
CA ILE A 20 -28.05 -45.40 -14.68
C ILE A 20 -27.41 -44.05 -14.96
N TYR A 21 -26.73 -43.96 -16.13
CA TYR A 21 -26.23 -42.73 -16.71
C TYR A 21 -27.40 -41.98 -17.34
N ALA A 22 -27.60 -40.69 -16.94
CA ALA A 22 -28.35 -39.75 -17.71
C ALA A 22 -27.40 -38.63 -18.14
N ALA A 23 -27.09 -38.59 -19.44
CA ALA A 23 -26.35 -37.50 -20.06
C ALA A 23 -27.26 -36.28 -20.20
N VAL A 24 -26.88 -35.17 -19.58
CA VAL A 24 -27.47 -33.85 -19.84
C VAL A 24 -26.44 -33.00 -20.54
N PHE A 25 -26.75 -32.65 -21.79
CA PHE A 25 -26.02 -31.67 -22.57
C PHE A 25 -26.16 -30.28 -21.93
N PHE A 26 -25.03 -29.69 -21.52
CA PHE A 26 -24.97 -28.26 -21.18
C PHE A 26 -24.41 -27.50 -22.35
N THR A 27 -25.26 -26.63 -22.90
CA THR A 27 -24.91 -25.63 -23.90
C THR A 27 -24.04 -24.54 -23.23
N LEU A 28 -22.82 -24.36 -23.73
CA LEU A 28 -21.93 -23.27 -23.36
C LEU A 28 -22.53 -21.93 -23.82
N ILE A 29 -22.98 -21.14 -22.88
CA ILE A 29 -23.25 -19.72 -23.07
C ILE A 29 -21.98 -18.97 -22.66
N SER A 30 -21.26 -18.48 -23.65
CA SER A 30 -20.13 -17.56 -23.49
C SER A 30 -20.60 -16.22 -22.96
N LEU A 31 -20.14 -15.84 -21.79
CA LEU A 31 -20.27 -14.49 -21.24
C LEU A 31 -19.15 -13.59 -21.76
N PRO A 32 -19.43 -12.33 -22.10
CA PRO A 32 -18.42 -11.42 -22.64
C PRO A 32 -17.43 -10.95 -21.57
N SER A 33 -16.15 -10.99 -21.91
CA SER A 33 -15.05 -10.42 -21.17
C SER A 33 -15.16 -8.88 -21.13
N PHE A 34 -15.12 -8.29 -19.95
CA PHE A 34 -14.92 -6.85 -19.84
C PHE A 34 -13.46 -6.51 -20.14
N ALA A 35 -13.25 -5.98 -21.35
CA ALA A 35 -12.00 -5.36 -21.77
C ALA A 35 -11.91 -3.93 -21.25
N GLU A 36 -10.71 -3.55 -20.82
CA GLU A 36 -10.32 -2.15 -20.60
C GLU A 36 -10.52 -1.36 -21.89
N GLN A 37 -11.10 -0.16 -21.80
CA GLN A 37 -11.24 0.75 -22.93
C GLN A 37 -9.86 1.12 -23.49
N PRO A 38 -9.59 0.96 -24.78
CA PRO A 38 -8.40 1.50 -25.43
C PRO A 38 -8.61 2.97 -25.76
N THR A 39 -7.59 3.75 -25.48
CA THR A 39 -7.42 5.12 -25.96
C THR A 39 -7.35 5.14 -27.49
N SER A 40 -8.16 6.02 -28.10
CA SER A 40 -8.22 6.30 -29.54
C SER A 40 -6.85 6.58 -30.16
N LYS A 41 -6.57 5.91 -31.27
CA LYS A 41 -5.59 6.33 -32.27
C LYS A 41 -6.33 6.96 -33.45
N GLU A 42 -5.93 8.17 -33.79
CA GLU A 42 -6.23 8.83 -35.05
C GLU A 42 -5.69 8.04 -36.25
N SER A 43 -6.48 7.97 -37.30
CA SER A 43 -5.93 7.92 -38.68
C SER A 43 -6.85 8.68 -39.62
N ALA A 44 -6.24 9.60 -40.34
CA ALA A 44 -6.82 10.48 -41.34
C ALA A 44 -7.29 9.72 -42.59
N LEU A 45 -8.32 10.23 -43.27
CA LEU A 45 -8.26 10.63 -44.70
C LEU A 45 -9.63 11.09 -45.25
N SER A 46 -9.59 12.31 -45.82
CA SER A 46 -10.26 12.82 -47.01
C SER A 46 -11.80 12.95 -47.07
N GLY A 47 -12.20 14.17 -47.45
CA GLY A 47 -13.46 14.45 -48.14
C GLY A 47 -14.13 15.79 -47.78
N ARG A 48 -13.77 16.91 -48.45
CA ARG A 48 -14.61 18.11 -48.59
C ARG A 48 -15.69 17.86 -49.68
N PRO A 49 -16.81 18.62 -49.73
CA PRO A 49 -16.77 20.05 -50.03
C PRO A 49 -17.88 20.96 -49.41
N GLU A 50 -17.51 22.23 -49.32
CA GLU A 50 -18.22 23.49 -49.62
C GLU A 50 -19.65 23.80 -49.12
N GLY A 51 -19.77 25.00 -48.54
CA GLY A 51 -20.88 25.88 -48.83
C GLY A 51 -21.36 26.77 -47.70
N THR A 52 -20.97 28.05 -47.78
CA THR A 52 -21.69 29.32 -47.53
C THR A 52 -22.01 29.79 -46.09
N GLU A 53 -21.42 30.90 -45.81
CA GLU A 53 -21.78 32.33 -45.63
C GLU A 53 -22.15 32.83 -44.23
N ARG A 54 -21.25 33.71 -43.79
CA ARG A 54 -21.40 35.08 -43.21
C ARG A 54 -22.47 35.34 -42.13
N SER A 55 -22.04 35.88 -40.99
CA SER A 55 -22.05 37.33 -40.80
C SER A 55 -21.40 37.74 -39.45
N ALA A 56 -20.58 38.76 -39.54
CA ALA A 56 -19.96 39.50 -38.42
C ALA A 56 -21.01 40.51 -37.88
N ILE A 57 -20.94 40.79 -36.57
CA ILE A 57 -21.26 42.13 -36.04
C ILE A 57 -20.33 42.40 -34.83
N ASP A 58 -19.57 43.45 -35.01
CA ASP A 58 -18.76 44.24 -34.10
C ASP A 58 -19.64 45.16 -33.25
N SER A 59 -19.37 45.37 -31.97
CA SER A 59 -19.63 46.66 -31.35
C SER A 59 -18.94 46.81 -29.98
N ARG A 60 -18.00 47.74 -29.99
CA ARG A 60 -17.41 48.44 -28.81
C ARG A 60 -18.46 49.38 -28.17
N LYS A 61 -18.22 49.67 -26.88
CA LYS A 61 -18.46 50.93 -26.12
C LYS A 61 -19.01 50.59 -24.74
N ALA A 62 -18.75 51.23 -23.65
CA ALA A 62 -17.94 52.38 -23.18
C ALA A 62 -18.28 52.48 -21.67
N ALA A 63 -17.35 52.97 -20.86
CA ALA A 63 -17.57 53.29 -19.46
C ALA A 63 -18.36 54.59 -19.24
N PRO A 64 -18.88 54.87 -18.06
CA PRO A 64 -18.81 56.25 -17.57
C PRO A 64 -18.24 56.40 -16.16
N LYS A 65 -17.66 57.60 -15.98
CA LYS A 65 -17.07 58.22 -14.82
C LYS A 65 -18.12 58.89 -13.92
N GLY A 66 -17.73 59.17 -12.68
CA GLY A 66 -18.30 60.16 -11.78
C GLY A 66 -18.15 59.72 -10.32
N GLY A 67 -17.52 60.36 -9.39
CA GLY A 67 -17.15 61.75 -9.14
C GLY A 67 -17.87 62.31 -7.93
N ASN A 68 -17.11 62.61 -6.87
CA ASN A 68 -17.18 63.78 -5.95
C ASN A 68 -16.70 63.40 -4.55
N ARG A 69 -15.57 63.96 -4.08
CA ARG A 69 -15.26 65.25 -3.46
C ARG A 69 -16.00 65.51 -2.12
N TRP A 70 -15.17 65.73 -1.12
CA TRP A 70 -15.02 66.84 -0.15
C TRP A 70 -14.02 66.35 0.91
N GLY A 71 -13.01 67.03 1.38
CA GLY A 71 -12.53 68.42 1.28
C GLY A 71 -11.70 68.74 2.52
N ALA A 72 -10.51 69.27 2.29
CA ALA A 72 -9.73 70.31 2.97
C ALA A 72 -9.49 70.17 4.51
N SER A 73 -8.40 70.49 5.10
CA SER A 73 -7.24 71.41 4.97
C SER A 73 -6.48 71.27 6.31
N THR A 74 -5.20 71.57 6.51
CA THR A 74 -4.35 72.72 6.36
C THR A 74 -2.91 72.42 6.82
N GLN A 75 -1.97 73.04 6.10
CA GLN A 75 -0.67 73.66 6.49
C GLN A 75 0.41 72.81 7.20
N ALA A 76 1.51 72.52 6.55
CA ALA A 76 2.74 73.25 6.24
C ALA A 76 3.71 73.43 7.41
N GLN A 77 4.87 72.79 7.34
CA GLN A 77 6.18 73.50 7.42
C GLN A 77 7.34 72.52 7.12
N ASP A 78 8.09 72.93 6.24
CA ASP A 78 9.43 72.84 5.71
C ASP A 78 10.48 72.29 6.69
N SER A 79 11.29 71.30 6.24
CA SER A 79 12.76 71.35 6.18
C SER A 79 13.34 69.89 6.20
N GLY A 80 14.31 69.67 5.29
CA GLY A 80 15.28 68.58 5.41
C GLY A 80 15.22 67.57 4.29
N ARG A 81 16.05 67.72 3.28
CA ARG A 81 16.45 66.64 2.35
C ARG A 81 16.95 65.44 3.13
N PRO A 82 16.57 64.26 2.80
CA PRO A 82 17.35 63.06 3.11
C PRO A 82 18.13 62.59 1.88
N GLU A 83 19.36 62.22 2.17
CA GLU A 83 20.31 61.56 1.33
C GLU A 83 19.72 60.32 0.63
N GLU A 84 20.14 60.12 -0.63
CA GLU A 84 19.92 58.88 -1.37
C GLU A 84 20.51 57.70 -0.61
N VAL A 85 19.65 56.86 -0.09
CA VAL A 85 20.04 55.50 0.40
C VAL A 85 20.12 54.57 -0.81
N GLN A 86 21.32 54.40 -1.35
CA GLN A 86 21.69 53.26 -2.18
C GLN A 86 21.75 51.98 -1.29
N ALA A 87 20.63 51.28 -1.16
CA ALA A 87 20.61 49.95 -0.57
C ALA A 87 19.38 49.19 -1.08
N GLN A 88 19.53 48.48 -2.19
CA GLN A 88 18.71 47.32 -2.54
C GLN A 88 19.13 46.72 -3.92
N ASP A 89 20.43 46.45 -4.12
CA ASP A 89 20.85 45.60 -5.25
C ASP A 89 21.83 44.47 -4.87
N SER A 90 22.16 44.34 -3.58
CA SER A 90 23.09 43.27 -3.11
C SER A 90 22.41 41.92 -2.85
N GLY A 91 21.09 41.90 -2.56
CA GLY A 91 20.34 40.65 -2.29
C GLY A 91 20.08 39.83 -3.56
N ARG A 92 19.68 40.45 -4.64
CA ARG A 92 19.41 39.78 -5.92
C ARG A 92 20.66 39.26 -6.63
N ARG A 93 21.82 39.92 -6.46
CA ARG A 93 23.09 39.41 -6.99
C ARG A 93 23.61 38.23 -6.20
N SER A 94 23.45 38.19 -4.88
CA SER A 94 23.86 37.07 -4.04
C SER A 94 23.03 35.79 -4.26
N GLU A 95 21.72 35.93 -4.48
CA GLU A 95 20.87 34.78 -4.82
C GLU A 95 21.16 34.26 -6.23
N GLY A 96 21.39 35.13 -7.22
CA GLY A 96 21.77 34.73 -8.58
C GLY A 96 23.16 34.07 -8.63
N GLU A 97 24.12 34.53 -7.83
CA GLU A 97 25.44 33.89 -7.72
C GLU A 97 25.43 32.60 -6.90
N ALA A 98 24.59 32.49 -5.85
CA ALA A 98 24.35 31.26 -5.12
C ALA A 98 23.65 30.21 -6.01
N PHE A 99 22.69 30.63 -6.85
CA PHE A 99 22.07 29.77 -7.85
C PHE A 99 23.06 29.31 -8.94
N LYS A 100 23.91 30.23 -9.45
CA LYS A 100 24.98 29.88 -10.41
C LYS A 100 26.08 29.00 -9.78
N ARG A 101 26.44 29.20 -8.50
CA ARG A 101 27.40 28.31 -7.78
C ARG A 101 26.83 26.93 -7.56
N ARG A 102 25.50 26.78 -7.26
CA ARG A 102 24.82 25.49 -7.24
C ARG A 102 24.80 24.78 -8.60
N ALA A 103 24.71 25.55 -9.70
CA ALA A 103 24.71 25.02 -11.06
C ALA A 103 26.09 24.56 -11.55
N SER A 104 27.20 24.90 -10.86
CA SER A 104 28.57 24.62 -11.33
C SER A 104 29.21 23.37 -10.66
N SER A 105 28.56 22.72 -9.69
CA SER A 105 29.05 21.45 -9.13
C SER A 105 28.61 20.28 -10.00
N ILE A 106 29.57 19.52 -10.53
CA ILE A 106 29.29 18.26 -11.23
C ILE A 106 28.54 17.33 -10.25
N ARG A 107 27.37 16.85 -10.66
CA ARG A 107 26.49 15.99 -9.85
C ARG A 107 26.20 14.67 -10.60
N PRO A 108 26.03 13.55 -9.88
CA PRO A 108 25.73 12.28 -10.53
C PRO A 108 24.35 12.28 -11.20
N ASN A 109 24.20 11.57 -12.29
CA ASN A 109 22.88 11.08 -12.67
C ASN A 109 22.44 10.02 -11.66
N ILE A 110 21.15 9.87 -11.48
CA ILE A 110 20.58 8.87 -10.57
C ILE A 110 19.54 8.05 -11.32
N LEU A 111 19.73 6.74 -11.35
CA LEU A 111 18.80 5.77 -11.94
C LEU A 111 18.19 4.93 -10.81
N TRP A 112 16.87 5.05 -10.61
CA TRP A 112 16.13 4.26 -9.63
C TRP A 112 15.23 3.24 -10.34
N ILE A 113 15.61 1.98 -10.30
CA ILE A 113 14.95 0.85 -10.95
C ILE A 113 14.04 0.14 -9.97
N PHE A 114 12.79 -0.09 -10.37
CA PHE A 114 11.84 -0.92 -9.66
C PHE A 114 11.45 -2.16 -10.48
N SER A 115 11.51 -3.35 -9.87
CA SER A 115 10.61 -4.45 -10.20
C SER A 115 9.33 -4.32 -9.39
N GLU A 116 8.21 -4.82 -9.90
CA GLU A 116 6.97 -4.84 -9.12
C GLU A 116 6.81 -6.16 -8.39
N ASP A 117 6.20 -6.07 -7.18
CA ASP A 117 5.69 -7.21 -6.43
C ASP A 117 6.74 -8.34 -6.22
N ASN A 118 7.97 -8.00 -5.88
CA ASN A 118 9.08 -8.94 -5.82
C ASN A 118 9.79 -8.94 -4.46
N SER A 119 9.80 -10.08 -3.76
CA SER A 119 10.70 -10.34 -2.64
C SER A 119 12.11 -10.70 -3.13
N SER A 120 12.98 -11.17 -2.24
CA SER A 120 14.38 -11.49 -2.54
C SER A 120 14.54 -12.80 -3.36
N TYR A 121 13.65 -13.06 -4.32
CA TYR A 121 13.72 -14.23 -5.22
C TYR A 121 14.68 -13.95 -6.39
N LEU A 122 15.96 -13.71 -6.08
CA LEU A 122 17.03 -13.39 -7.02
C LEU A 122 18.26 -14.25 -6.74
N GLY A 123 19.06 -14.58 -7.77
CA GLY A 123 20.28 -15.36 -7.62
C GLY A 123 21.26 -14.77 -6.62
N CYS A 124 21.51 -13.46 -6.67
CA CYS A 124 22.39 -12.76 -5.72
C CYS A 124 21.88 -12.77 -4.27
N TYR A 125 20.60 -13.10 -4.01
CA TYR A 125 20.07 -13.32 -2.65
C TYR A 125 20.03 -14.80 -2.26
N GLY A 126 20.60 -15.69 -3.07
CA GLY A 126 20.73 -17.12 -2.78
C GLY A 126 19.59 -18.00 -3.28
N ASP A 127 18.65 -17.45 -4.05
CA ASP A 127 17.59 -18.24 -4.69
C ASP A 127 18.17 -19.04 -5.85
N LYS A 128 18.12 -20.38 -5.73
CA LYS A 128 18.73 -21.30 -6.72
C LYS A 128 17.87 -21.51 -7.97
N THR A 129 16.60 -21.19 -7.91
CA THR A 129 15.65 -21.29 -9.02
C THR A 129 15.65 -20.04 -9.89
N ALA A 130 15.93 -18.89 -9.30
CA ALA A 130 15.93 -17.59 -9.97
C ALA A 130 17.05 -17.48 -11.01
N ARG A 131 16.69 -17.08 -12.23
CA ARG A 131 17.63 -16.79 -13.32
C ARG A 131 17.70 -15.28 -13.54
N THR A 132 18.60 -14.60 -12.79
CA THR A 132 18.71 -13.14 -12.75
C THR A 132 20.13 -12.63 -12.97
N PRO A 133 20.82 -13.04 -14.07
CA PRO A 133 22.25 -12.74 -14.28
C PRO A 133 22.58 -11.24 -14.35
N GLU A 134 21.68 -10.41 -14.86
CA GLU A 134 21.93 -8.97 -14.99
C GLU A 134 21.87 -8.26 -13.61
N LEU A 135 20.92 -8.65 -12.74
CA LEU A 135 20.86 -8.18 -11.37
C LEU A 135 21.97 -8.76 -10.49
N ASP A 136 22.36 -10.02 -10.74
CA ASP A 136 23.49 -10.65 -10.04
C ASP A 136 24.81 -9.93 -10.40
N ALA A 137 24.99 -9.54 -11.67
CA ALA A 137 26.13 -8.74 -12.12
C ALA A 137 26.09 -7.32 -11.54
N LEU A 138 24.92 -6.68 -11.38
CA LEU A 138 24.77 -5.39 -10.70
C LEU A 138 25.16 -5.52 -9.23
N ALA A 139 24.71 -6.56 -8.54
CA ALA A 139 25.04 -6.83 -7.15
C ALA A 139 26.55 -7.09 -6.95
N ALA A 140 27.20 -7.76 -7.90
CA ALA A 140 28.65 -8.02 -7.87
C ALA A 140 29.49 -6.73 -7.99
N LYS A 141 28.98 -5.70 -8.68
CA LYS A 141 29.62 -4.38 -8.81
C LYS A 141 29.21 -3.41 -7.69
N GLY A 142 28.07 -3.64 -7.06
CA GLY A 142 27.48 -2.78 -6.04
C GLY A 142 27.48 -3.40 -4.64
N THR A 143 26.68 -2.86 -3.76
CA THR A 143 26.41 -3.41 -2.41
C THR A 143 24.95 -3.85 -2.36
N ARG A 144 24.72 -5.07 -1.88
CA ARG A 144 23.42 -5.67 -1.66
C ARG A 144 23.00 -5.50 -0.20
N TYR A 145 21.77 -5.05 0.02
CA TYR A 145 21.19 -4.92 1.37
C TYR A 145 20.27 -6.08 1.67
N THR A 146 20.41 -6.69 2.85
CA THR A 146 19.58 -7.82 3.29
C THR A 146 18.36 -7.39 4.09
N HIS A 147 18.33 -6.15 4.62
CA HIS A 147 17.28 -5.63 5.48
C HIS A 147 16.71 -4.31 4.95
N CYS A 148 16.17 -4.35 3.72
CA CYS A 148 15.40 -3.25 3.16
C CYS A 148 13.91 -3.59 3.17
N TYR A 149 13.09 -2.63 3.64
CA TYR A 149 11.67 -2.84 3.84
C TYR A 149 10.82 -1.78 3.11
N SER A 150 9.75 -2.25 2.46
CA SER A 150 8.60 -1.41 2.13
C SER A 150 7.82 -1.14 3.41
N ASN A 151 7.49 0.10 3.69
CA ASN A 151 6.70 0.45 4.87
C ASN A 151 5.28 -0.14 4.86
N ALA A 152 4.74 -0.39 3.66
CA ALA A 152 3.44 -1.02 3.45
C ALA A 152 3.51 -2.05 2.33
N PRO A 153 2.89 -3.24 2.48
CA PRO A 153 3.00 -4.36 1.54
C PRO A 153 2.03 -4.24 0.35
N VAL A 154 1.87 -3.03 -0.22
CA VAL A 154 1.04 -2.78 -1.40
C VAL A 154 1.50 -1.55 -2.17
N CYS A 155 1.44 -1.61 -3.52
CA CYS A 155 2.05 -0.61 -4.41
C CYS A 155 1.62 0.83 -4.12
N ALA A 156 0.33 1.15 -4.07
CA ALA A 156 -0.14 2.53 -3.96
C ALA A 156 0.31 3.19 -2.64
N VAL A 157 0.25 2.47 -1.54
CA VAL A 157 0.61 2.98 -0.21
C VAL A 157 2.13 3.10 -0.05
N ALA A 158 2.90 2.10 -0.53
CA ALA A 158 4.36 2.17 -0.58
C ALA A 158 4.82 3.37 -1.42
N ARG A 159 4.21 3.58 -2.60
CA ARG A 159 4.53 4.70 -3.50
C ARG A 159 4.12 6.06 -2.95
N SER A 160 3.06 6.13 -2.13
CA SER A 160 2.70 7.33 -1.38
C SER A 160 3.79 7.70 -0.38
N SER A 161 4.32 6.73 0.36
CA SER A 161 5.45 6.97 1.28
C SER A 161 6.71 7.42 0.53
N ILE A 162 7.01 6.80 -0.62
CA ILE A 162 8.16 7.14 -1.47
C ILE A 162 8.05 8.58 -1.99
N ILE A 163 6.90 8.96 -2.57
CA ILE A 163 6.78 10.24 -3.28
C ILE A 163 6.91 11.45 -2.35
N LEU A 164 6.48 11.30 -1.10
CA LEU A 164 6.53 12.35 -0.07
C LEU A 164 7.72 12.21 0.89
N GLY A 165 8.39 11.05 0.94
CA GLY A 165 9.49 10.80 1.89
C GLY A 165 9.04 10.70 3.35
N VAL A 166 7.74 10.37 3.58
CA VAL A 166 7.14 10.17 4.91
C VAL A 166 6.23 8.94 4.90
N PRO A 167 6.00 8.26 6.05
CA PRO A 167 5.04 7.17 6.11
C PRO A 167 3.64 7.61 5.67
N ALA A 168 2.96 6.82 4.85
CA ALA A 168 1.61 7.14 4.35
C ALA A 168 0.59 7.35 5.48
N VAL A 169 0.76 6.67 6.60
CA VAL A 169 -0.08 6.86 7.81
C VAL A 169 0.03 8.26 8.41
N SER A 170 1.15 8.95 8.21
CA SER A 170 1.33 10.33 8.71
C SER A 170 0.60 11.37 7.84
N THR A 171 0.20 11.00 6.63
CA THR A 171 -0.41 11.91 5.64
C THR A 171 -1.86 11.59 5.31
N GLY A 172 -2.43 10.51 5.89
CA GLY A 172 -3.78 10.05 5.62
C GLY A 172 -3.92 9.28 4.30
N THR A 173 -2.81 8.80 3.72
CA THR A 173 -2.79 8.08 2.44
C THR A 173 -2.51 6.58 2.60
N GLN A 174 -2.84 6.00 3.77
CA GLN A 174 -2.60 4.59 4.10
C GLN A 174 -3.60 3.62 3.46
N HIS A 175 -4.79 4.08 3.05
CA HIS A 175 -5.80 3.24 2.42
C HIS A 175 -5.55 3.13 0.91
N MET A 176 -5.41 1.93 0.40
CA MET A 176 -5.04 1.67 -1.00
C MET A 176 -6.00 2.35 -1.98
N ARG A 177 -5.47 3.21 -2.86
CA ARG A 177 -6.16 3.94 -3.94
C ARG A 177 -7.30 4.85 -3.49
N SER A 178 -7.27 5.31 -2.24
CA SER A 178 -8.25 6.27 -1.70
C SER A 178 -8.20 7.64 -2.39
N LYS A 179 -7.00 8.07 -2.80
CA LYS A 179 -6.75 9.36 -3.47
C LYS A 179 -7.11 10.61 -2.64
N TYR A 180 -7.10 10.51 -1.32
CA TYR A 180 -7.34 11.65 -0.43
C TYR A 180 -6.31 12.76 -0.63
N LYS A 181 -6.73 14.00 -0.31
CA LYS A 181 -5.87 15.17 -0.41
C LYS A 181 -4.76 15.15 0.64
N VAL A 182 -3.59 15.62 0.23
CA VAL A 182 -2.49 15.95 1.14
C VAL A 182 -2.20 17.44 1.08
N PRO A 183 -1.68 18.05 2.17
CA PRO A 183 -1.38 19.50 2.18
C PRO A 183 -0.35 19.89 1.12
N SER A 184 -0.51 21.11 0.58
CA SER A 184 0.38 21.65 -0.48
C SER A 184 1.82 21.86 -0.02
N HIS A 185 2.06 22.03 1.29
CA HIS A 185 3.41 22.19 1.84
C HIS A 185 4.20 20.87 1.88
N LEU A 186 3.55 19.72 1.71
CA LEU A 186 4.22 18.43 1.56
C LEU A 186 4.67 18.26 0.10
N THR A 187 5.84 18.79 -0.21
CA THR A 187 6.37 18.83 -1.58
C THR A 187 6.87 17.45 -2.01
N PRO A 188 6.39 16.89 -3.14
CA PRO A 188 6.86 15.61 -3.66
C PRO A 188 8.31 15.70 -4.15
N TYR A 189 9.12 14.66 -3.92
CA TYR A 189 10.55 14.66 -4.21
C TYR A 189 10.94 15.01 -5.65
N PRO A 190 10.16 14.70 -6.72
CA PRO A 190 10.53 15.10 -8.07
C PRO A 190 10.55 16.63 -8.25
N THR A 191 9.64 17.33 -7.57
CA THR A 191 9.63 18.80 -7.57
C THR A 191 10.89 19.38 -6.91
N LEU A 192 11.36 18.76 -5.82
CA LEU A 192 12.62 19.14 -5.15
C LEU A 192 13.84 18.85 -6.03
N LEU A 193 13.85 17.73 -6.75
CA LEU A 193 14.91 17.40 -7.72
C LEU A 193 14.94 18.39 -8.89
N LYS A 194 13.77 18.79 -9.41
CA LYS A 194 13.68 19.83 -10.46
C LYS A 194 14.24 21.16 -9.97
N ALA A 195 13.88 21.58 -8.75
CA ALA A 195 14.41 22.79 -8.13
C ALA A 195 15.94 22.71 -7.94
N ALA A 196 16.48 21.51 -7.72
CA ALA A 196 17.93 21.26 -7.69
C ALA A 196 18.57 21.19 -9.09
N GLY A 197 17.83 21.38 -10.19
CA GLY A 197 18.34 21.43 -11.55
C GLY A 197 18.41 20.07 -12.27
N TYR A 198 17.82 19.01 -11.73
CA TYR A 198 17.74 17.71 -12.40
C TYR A 198 16.65 17.71 -13.46
N HIS A 199 16.92 17.04 -14.59
CA HIS A 199 15.89 16.62 -15.52
C HIS A 199 15.24 15.32 -15.02
N THR A 200 13.95 15.38 -14.65
CA THR A 200 13.26 14.31 -13.94
C THR A 200 12.37 13.48 -14.87
N ILE A 201 12.58 12.16 -14.87
CA ILE A 201 11.88 11.22 -15.74
C ILE A 201 11.23 10.12 -14.91
N ASN A 202 9.94 9.86 -15.11
CA ASN A 202 9.23 8.70 -14.57
C ASN A 202 8.69 7.81 -15.70
N GLN A 203 9.14 6.57 -15.77
CA GLN A 203 8.67 5.57 -16.73
C GLN A 203 8.00 4.40 -16.00
N VAL A 204 6.70 4.29 -15.94
CA VAL A 204 5.66 5.34 -16.14
C VAL A 204 4.69 5.32 -14.93
N LYS A 205 4.89 4.39 -13.97
CA LYS A 205 3.97 4.13 -12.88
C LYS A 205 3.99 5.25 -11.86
N THR A 206 2.82 5.85 -11.62
CA THR A 206 2.58 6.87 -10.60
C THR A 206 1.99 6.25 -9.33
N ASP A 207 0.71 5.96 -9.28
CA ASP A 207 0.00 5.27 -8.18
C ASP A 207 0.28 5.91 -6.80
N TYR A 208 0.30 7.29 -6.73
CA TYR A 208 0.73 8.03 -5.53
C TYR A 208 -0.30 8.08 -4.40
N ASN A 209 -1.45 7.49 -4.60
CA ASN A 209 -2.51 7.36 -3.59
C ASN A 209 -3.11 8.69 -3.09
N THR A 210 -2.94 9.77 -3.85
CA THR A 210 -3.50 11.10 -3.59
C THR A 210 -3.95 11.78 -4.87
N SER A 211 -4.90 12.71 -4.76
CA SER A 211 -5.33 13.60 -5.83
C SER A 211 -4.59 14.94 -5.88
N SER A 212 -3.74 15.24 -4.88
CA SER A 212 -3.09 16.55 -4.73
C SER A 212 -2.03 16.85 -5.79
N PHE A 213 -1.47 15.84 -6.44
CA PHE A 213 -0.50 16.00 -7.52
C PHE A 213 -0.59 14.88 -8.54
N ASP A 214 -0.21 15.18 -9.76
CA ASP A 214 -0.30 14.30 -10.93
C ASP A 214 1.07 14.11 -11.61
N LYS A 215 1.03 13.85 -12.92
CA LYS A 215 2.22 13.63 -13.75
C LYS A 215 3.08 14.88 -13.93
N ASN A 216 2.54 16.08 -13.72
CA ASN A 216 3.23 17.36 -14.00
C ASN A 216 4.34 17.66 -12.97
N ILE A 217 4.40 16.91 -11.87
CA ILE A 217 5.55 16.96 -10.96
C ILE A 217 6.85 16.48 -11.61
N TRP A 218 6.78 15.80 -12.76
CA TRP A 218 7.90 15.31 -13.57
C TRP A 218 8.08 16.13 -14.85
N ASP A 219 9.31 16.22 -15.37
CA ASP A 219 9.55 16.78 -16.70
C ASP A 219 9.07 15.81 -17.79
N GLN A 220 9.22 14.49 -17.55
CA GLN A 220 8.70 13.44 -18.40
C GLN A 220 7.99 12.36 -17.58
N CYS A 221 6.75 12.03 -17.94
CA CYS A 221 5.99 10.96 -17.28
C CYS A 221 5.12 10.19 -18.29
N LYS A 222 5.66 9.89 -19.47
CA LYS A 222 4.99 9.12 -20.53
C LYS A 222 6.03 8.41 -21.41
N GLY A 223 5.69 7.21 -21.87
CA GLY A 223 6.47 6.48 -22.85
C GLY A 223 7.87 6.07 -22.39
N ALA A 224 8.77 5.87 -23.34
CA ALA A 224 10.17 5.59 -23.06
C ALA A 224 10.90 6.86 -22.59
N ALA A 225 11.90 6.69 -21.71
CA ALA A 225 12.75 7.78 -21.28
C ALA A 225 13.46 8.41 -22.49
N ASP A 226 13.27 9.71 -22.66
CA ASP A 226 13.90 10.51 -23.70
C ASP A 226 14.91 11.48 -23.08
N PHE A 227 16.18 11.07 -23.10
CA PHE A 227 17.26 11.86 -22.52
C PHE A 227 17.68 13.06 -23.40
N SER A 228 17.19 13.16 -24.65
CA SER A 228 17.50 14.28 -25.55
C SER A 228 16.85 15.59 -25.13
N ARG A 229 15.84 15.51 -24.24
CA ARG A 229 15.11 16.68 -23.74
C ARG A 229 15.82 17.44 -22.63
N ARG A 230 16.90 16.90 -22.08
CA ARG A 230 17.70 17.58 -21.06
C ARG A 230 18.70 18.56 -21.71
N ASP A 231 19.04 19.61 -20.99
CA ASP A 231 20.10 20.52 -21.41
C ASP A 231 21.46 19.81 -21.40
N LYS A 232 22.40 20.31 -22.22
CA LYS A 232 23.77 19.77 -22.27
C LYS A 232 24.42 19.87 -20.89
N GLY A 233 24.85 18.73 -20.35
CA GLY A 233 25.49 18.68 -19.02
C GLY A 233 24.50 18.69 -17.84
N GLN A 234 23.21 18.79 -18.08
CA GLN A 234 22.20 18.69 -17.02
C GLN A 234 22.14 17.25 -16.48
N PRO A 235 22.24 17.04 -15.15
CA PRO A 235 22.07 15.72 -14.58
C PRO A 235 20.61 15.25 -14.73
N PHE A 236 20.40 13.94 -14.89
CA PHE A 236 19.05 13.37 -14.90
C PHE A 236 18.78 12.52 -13.66
N PHE A 237 17.51 12.48 -13.30
CA PHE A 237 16.94 11.46 -12.41
C PHE A 237 15.93 10.63 -13.21
N LEU A 238 16.18 9.34 -13.35
CA LEU A 238 15.25 8.41 -13.98
C LEU A 238 14.72 7.42 -12.94
N LYS A 239 13.40 7.45 -12.72
CA LYS A 239 12.67 6.37 -12.04
C LYS A 239 12.01 5.49 -13.09
N ILE A 240 12.31 4.22 -13.11
CA ILE A 240 11.74 3.26 -14.05
C ILE A 240 11.12 2.07 -13.35
N ASN A 241 9.98 1.60 -13.84
CA ASN A 241 9.19 0.51 -13.29
C ASN A 241 9.03 -0.61 -14.31
N PHE A 242 9.44 -1.81 -13.94
CA PHE A 242 9.21 -3.03 -14.70
C PHE A 242 8.06 -3.80 -14.09
N SER A 243 6.96 -3.95 -14.84
CA SER A 243 5.70 -4.53 -14.35
C SER A 243 5.49 -5.99 -14.72
N GLN A 244 6.51 -6.66 -15.27
CA GLN A 244 6.39 -8.06 -15.67
C GLN A 244 6.06 -8.98 -14.48
N SER A 245 6.66 -8.72 -13.32
CA SER A 245 6.46 -9.47 -12.08
C SER A 245 5.21 -9.07 -11.27
N HIS A 246 4.41 -8.11 -11.76
CA HIS A 246 3.19 -7.68 -11.08
C HIS A 246 2.21 -8.85 -10.84
N GLU A 247 1.47 -8.83 -9.73
CA GLU A 247 0.53 -9.87 -9.28
C GLU A 247 -0.38 -10.42 -10.42
N SER A 248 -0.88 -9.54 -11.29
CA SER A 248 -1.67 -9.96 -12.44
C SER A 248 -0.92 -10.84 -13.44
N GLY A 249 0.42 -10.87 -13.40
CA GLY A 249 1.22 -11.77 -14.22
C GLY A 249 1.02 -13.25 -13.91
N LEU A 250 0.47 -13.58 -12.71
CA LEU A 250 0.10 -14.93 -12.31
C LEU A 250 -1.34 -15.32 -12.68
N PHE A 251 -2.16 -14.38 -13.17
CA PHE A 251 -3.50 -14.70 -13.63
C PHE A 251 -3.44 -15.56 -14.89
N PRO A 252 -4.29 -16.59 -15.01
CA PRO A 252 -4.18 -17.56 -16.11
C PRO A 252 -4.09 -16.93 -17.50
N GLU A 253 -4.87 -15.88 -17.76
CA GLU A 253 -4.91 -15.18 -19.05
C GLU A 253 -3.69 -14.29 -19.33
N LYS A 254 -2.90 -13.94 -18.30
CA LYS A 254 -1.70 -13.08 -18.39
C LYS A 254 -0.38 -13.84 -18.23
N ARG A 255 -0.44 -15.14 -17.96
CA ARG A 255 0.75 -16.00 -17.92
C ARG A 255 1.38 -16.12 -19.31
N PHE A 256 2.67 -16.43 -19.33
CA PHE A 256 3.31 -16.83 -20.58
C PHE A 256 2.67 -18.12 -21.10
N LYS A 257 2.43 -18.20 -22.40
CA LYS A 257 1.85 -19.40 -23.05
C LYS A 257 2.72 -20.65 -22.84
N LYS A 258 4.04 -20.47 -22.75
CA LYS A 258 5.03 -21.52 -22.48
C LYS A 258 5.89 -21.05 -21.31
N LEU A 259 5.87 -21.78 -20.21
CA LEU A 259 6.75 -21.58 -19.08
C LEU A 259 8.10 -22.27 -19.36
N THR A 260 9.19 -21.63 -18.96
CA THR A 260 10.57 -22.14 -19.10
C THR A 260 11.10 -22.75 -17.82
N THR A 261 10.67 -22.23 -16.67
CA THR A 261 10.93 -22.83 -15.35
C THR A 261 10.09 -24.09 -15.22
N LYS A 262 10.70 -25.21 -14.85
CA LYS A 262 10.00 -26.48 -14.65
C LYS A 262 9.51 -26.59 -13.19
N ALA A 263 8.48 -27.42 -12.96
CA ALA A 263 7.93 -27.61 -11.62
C ALA A 263 8.95 -28.29 -10.67
N GLU A 264 9.80 -29.17 -11.21
CA GLU A 264 10.89 -29.80 -10.48
C GLU A 264 12.04 -28.88 -10.10
N ASP A 265 12.24 -27.76 -10.81
CA ASP A 265 13.25 -26.76 -10.51
C ASP A 265 12.90 -25.93 -9.26
N ILE A 266 11.64 -25.97 -8.82
CA ILE A 266 11.19 -25.25 -7.64
C ILE A 266 11.56 -26.06 -6.42
N THR A 267 12.65 -25.65 -5.77
CA THR A 267 13.28 -26.43 -4.68
C THR A 267 12.58 -26.28 -3.33
N ALA A 268 11.83 -25.19 -3.12
CA ALA A 268 11.14 -24.94 -1.86
C ALA A 268 9.83 -24.15 -2.09
N ILE A 269 8.74 -24.70 -1.58
CA ILE A 269 7.48 -23.96 -1.37
C ILE A 269 7.44 -23.56 0.10
N PRO A 270 7.13 -22.28 0.43
CA PRO A 270 7.01 -21.84 1.81
C PRO A 270 6.03 -22.72 2.60
N PRO A 271 6.33 -23.11 3.85
CA PRO A 271 5.54 -24.08 4.60
C PRO A 271 4.09 -23.64 4.91
N TYR A 272 3.81 -22.35 4.78
CA TYR A 272 2.46 -21.80 4.89
C TYR A 272 1.67 -21.88 3.57
N GLN A 273 2.22 -22.47 2.52
CA GLN A 273 1.53 -22.75 1.25
C GLN A 273 1.35 -24.26 1.07
N ILE A 274 0.27 -24.67 0.42
CA ILE A 274 0.13 -26.04 -0.01
C ILE A 274 1.03 -26.31 -1.22
N ASP A 275 1.71 -27.44 -1.24
CA ASP A 275 2.50 -27.88 -2.40
C ASP A 275 1.61 -28.74 -3.31
N ASN A 276 1.10 -28.12 -4.35
CA ASN A 276 0.28 -28.77 -5.38
C ASN A 276 0.57 -28.20 -6.77
N ALA A 277 -0.09 -28.71 -7.78
CA ALA A 277 0.13 -28.33 -9.17
C ALA A 277 -0.14 -26.84 -9.42
N GLU A 278 -1.19 -26.27 -8.82
CA GLU A 278 -1.56 -24.87 -8.98
C GLU A 278 -0.54 -23.93 -8.32
N THR A 279 -0.08 -24.27 -7.13
CA THR A 279 0.96 -23.50 -6.42
C THR A 279 2.27 -23.54 -7.18
N ARG A 280 2.70 -24.72 -7.64
CA ARG A 280 3.92 -24.85 -8.44
C ARG A 280 3.81 -24.09 -9.77
N ALA A 281 2.65 -24.10 -10.43
CA ALA A 281 2.41 -23.33 -11.65
C ALA A 281 2.47 -21.80 -11.44
N ASP A 282 2.02 -21.28 -10.27
CA ASP A 282 2.18 -19.88 -9.91
C ASP A 282 3.66 -19.53 -9.70
N TRP A 283 4.43 -20.38 -9.01
CA TRP A 283 5.87 -20.20 -8.82
C TRP A 283 6.66 -20.26 -10.13
N GLN A 284 6.34 -21.19 -11.03
CA GLN A 284 6.95 -21.23 -12.38
C GLN A 284 6.72 -19.92 -13.13
N ALA A 285 5.47 -19.41 -13.12
CA ALA A 285 5.14 -18.16 -13.77
C ALA A 285 5.86 -16.96 -13.13
N LEU A 286 6.01 -16.95 -11.81
CA LEU A 286 6.75 -15.90 -11.08
C LEU A 286 8.22 -15.86 -11.53
N TYR A 287 8.92 -17.00 -11.51
CA TYR A 287 10.33 -17.06 -11.90
C TYR A 287 10.54 -16.66 -13.37
N ASP A 288 9.68 -17.10 -14.29
CA ASP A 288 9.75 -16.69 -15.70
C ASP A 288 9.51 -15.17 -15.88
N LYS A 289 8.63 -14.57 -15.05
CA LYS A 289 8.40 -13.12 -15.06
C LYS A 289 9.59 -12.35 -14.49
N LEU A 290 10.24 -12.88 -13.46
CA LEU A 290 11.46 -12.29 -12.90
C LEU A 290 12.63 -12.35 -13.90
N GLU A 291 12.82 -13.46 -14.58
CA GLU A 291 13.80 -13.57 -15.66
C GLU A 291 13.56 -12.57 -16.80
N ALA A 292 12.29 -12.36 -17.18
CA ALA A 292 11.94 -11.34 -18.16
C ALA A 292 12.21 -9.91 -17.68
N THR A 293 11.99 -9.66 -16.39
CA THR A 293 12.31 -8.37 -15.73
C THR A 293 13.81 -8.14 -15.73
N ASP A 294 14.60 -9.14 -15.35
CA ASP A 294 16.06 -9.11 -15.33
C ASP A 294 16.64 -8.76 -16.71
N ARG A 295 16.20 -9.47 -17.77
CA ARG A 295 16.60 -9.15 -19.15
C ARG A 295 16.28 -7.70 -19.54
N SER A 296 15.13 -7.17 -19.11
CA SER A 296 14.75 -5.79 -19.41
C SER A 296 15.63 -4.78 -18.67
N ILE A 297 16.03 -5.09 -17.43
CA ILE A 297 16.99 -4.29 -16.65
C ILE A 297 18.36 -4.31 -17.33
N GLY A 298 18.84 -5.48 -17.78
CA GLY A 298 20.10 -5.58 -18.51
C GLY A 298 20.11 -4.75 -19.79
N GLN A 299 19.00 -4.74 -20.55
CA GLN A 299 18.87 -3.88 -21.74
C GLN A 299 18.93 -2.38 -21.39
N LEU A 300 18.34 -1.97 -20.26
CA LEU A 300 18.43 -0.59 -19.78
C LEU A 300 19.86 -0.21 -19.42
N LEU A 301 20.56 -1.05 -18.67
CA LEU A 301 21.96 -0.79 -18.26
C LEU A 301 22.88 -0.73 -19.49
N LYS A 302 22.75 -1.63 -20.45
CA LYS A 302 23.48 -1.59 -21.73
C LYS A 302 23.16 -0.33 -22.56
N ARG A 303 21.92 0.17 -22.49
CA ARG A 303 21.57 1.45 -23.12
C ARG A 303 22.30 2.61 -22.45
N LEU A 304 22.40 2.63 -21.12
CA LEU A 304 23.12 3.64 -20.37
C LEU A 304 24.61 3.67 -20.71
N GLU A 305 25.22 2.48 -20.86
CA GLU A 305 26.62 2.33 -21.34
C GLU A 305 26.81 2.90 -22.75
N LYS A 306 25.94 2.54 -23.69
CA LYS A 306 25.98 3.05 -25.09
C LYS A 306 25.82 4.58 -25.19
N MET A 307 25.16 5.19 -24.22
CA MET A 307 25.02 6.64 -24.12
C MET A 307 26.25 7.32 -23.50
N GLY A 308 27.24 6.56 -23.02
CA GLY A 308 28.41 7.09 -22.29
C GLY A 308 28.09 7.66 -20.92
N GLU A 309 26.95 7.29 -20.34
CA GLU A 309 26.48 7.85 -19.06
C GLU A 309 26.67 6.88 -17.86
N ALA A 310 27.12 5.64 -18.09
CA ALA A 310 27.24 4.63 -17.05
C ALA A 310 28.15 5.08 -15.90
N GLU A 311 29.34 5.61 -16.21
CA GLU A 311 30.31 6.10 -15.24
C GLU A 311 29.89 7.40 -14.53
N ASN A 312 28.81 8.00 -14.99
CA ASN A 312 28.25 9.21 -14.37
C ASN A 312 26.92 8.95 -13.64
N THR A 313 26.48 7.69 -13.53
CA THR A 313 25.16 7.33 -13.01
C THR A 313 25.24 6.41 -11.80
N ILE A 314 24.74 6.87 -10.66
CA ILE A 314 24.44 6.01 -9.49
C ILE A 314 23.21 5.19 -9.81
N VAL A 315 23.29 3.85 -9.63
CA VAL A 315 22.17 2.94 -9.90
C VAL A 315 21.63 2.37 -8.59
N ILE A 316 20.32 2.50 -8.41
CA ILE A 316 19.56 1.97 -7.27
C ILE A 316 18.53 0.99 -7.82
N TYR A 317 18.49 -0.24 -7.31
CA TYR A 317 17.46 -1.23 -7.63
C TYR A 317 16.72 -1.66 -6.38
N CYS A 318 15.39 -1.73 -6.45
CA CYS A 318 14.53 -2.36 -5.43
C CYS A 318 13.21 -2.83 -6.04
N SER A 319 12.43 -3.61 -5.26
CA SER A 319 10.99 -3.80 -5.54
C SER A 319 10.17 -2.73 -4.84
N ASP A 320 8.89 -2.56 -5.20
CA ASP A 320 7.99 -1.62 -4.51
C ASP A 320 7.34 -2.20 -3.23
N HIS A 321 7.25 -3.49 -3.11
CA HIS A 321 6.96 -4.28 -1.90
C HIS A 321 7.37 -5.75 -2.14
N GLY A 322 7.05 -6.63 -1.18
CA GLY A 322 7.40 -8.05 -1.29
C GLY A 322 6.60 -8.82 -2.35
N GLY A 323 6.61 -10.14 -2.25
CA GLY A 323 6.06 -11.06 -3.26
C GLY A 323 4.54 -11.05 -3.37
N ILE A 324 4.02 -11.92 -4.24
CA ILE A 324 2.61 -11.99 -4.66
C ILE A 324 1.97 -13.34 -4.44
N THR A 325 2.70 -14.31 -3.94
CA THR A 325 2.14 -15.60 -3.53
C THR A 325 1.31 -15.42 -2.26
N ILE A 326 0.55 -16.44 -1.88
CA ILE A 326 -0.29 -16.36 -0.68
C ILE A 326 0.53 -15.93 0.55
N ARG A 327 -0.05 -15.10 1.43
CA ARG A 327 0.57 -14.55 2.65
C ARG A 327 1.77 -13.60 2.38
N SER A 328 1.87 -13.00 1.18
CA SER A 328 2.91 -12.02 0.84
C SER A 328 2.33 -10.61 0.72
N LYS A 329 1.95 -10.17 -0.47
CA LYS A 329 1.28 -8.87 -0.69
C LYS A 329 0.07 -8.70 0.22
N ARG A 330 -0.09 -7.54 0.82
CA ARG A 330 -1.11 -7.15 1.81
C ARG A 330 -0.78 -7.50 3.26
N TYR A 331 0.23 -8.31 3.55
CA TYR A 331 0.56 -8.78 4.90
C TYR A 331 1.90 -8.24 5.39
N LEU A 332 2.03 -8.00 6.71
CA LEU A 332 3.23 -7.40 7.31
C LEU A 332 4.40 -8.39 7.53
N TYR A 333 4.27 -9.61 7.08
CA TYR A 333 5.37 -10.58 7.10
C TYR A 333 6.51 -10.18 6.15
N ASP A 334 7.71 -10.71 6.36
CA ASP A 334 8.87 -10.44 5.49
C ASP A 334 8.58 -10.76 4.03
N SER A 335 7.78 -11.80 3.76
CA SER A 335 7.32 -12.13 2.41
C SER A 335 6.58 -10.98 1.69
N GLY A 336 5.93 -10.07 2.44
CA GLY A 336 5.20 -8.93 1.92
C GLY A 336 5.94 -7.59 2.03
N THR A 337 6.86 -7.46 2.99
CA THR A 337 7.48 -6.18 3.32
C THR A 337 8.97 -6.10 3.03
N ARG A 338 9.71 -7.21 3.12
CA ARG A 338 11.15 -7.26 2.86
C ARG A 338 11.42 -7.36 1.36
N VAL A 339 12.25 -6.44 0.85
CA VAL A 339 12.50 -6.28 -0.59
C VAL A 339 13.98 -6.38 -0.91
N PRO A 340 14.36 -6.82 -2.12
CA PRO A 340 15.72 -6.71 -2.60
C PRO A 340 16.09 -5.22 -2.75
N PHE A 341 17.32 -4.88 -2.38
CA PHE A 341 17.86 -3.54 -2.52
C PHE A 341 19.34 -3.60 -2.85
N ILE A 342 19.72 -3.08 -4.03
CA ILE A 342 21.10 -3.07 -4.54
C ILE A 342 21.44 -1.63 -4.91
N VAL A 343 22.63 -1.16 -4.50
CA VAL A 343 23.12 0.17 -4.82
C VAL A 343 24.49 0.06 -5.46
N TYR A 344 24.67 0.69 -6.62
CA TYR A 344 25.93 0.76 -7.33
C TYR A 344 26.38 2.22 -7.46
N PHE A 345 27.60 2.49 -7.01
CA PHE A 345 28.30 3.76 -7.20
C PHE A 345 29.47 3.53 -8.18
N PRO A 346 29.46 4.17 -9.37
CA PRO A 346 30.61 4.16 -10.27
C PRO A 346 31.83 4.75 -9.58
N GLU A 347 33.04 4.38 -10.02
CA GLU A 347 34.30 4.83 -9.42
C GLU A 347 34.36 6.34 -9.18
N LYS A 348 33.93 7.13 -10.14
CA LYS A 348 33.81 8.59 -10.06
C LYS A 348 33.01 9.09 -8.83
N TRP A 349 32.02 8.32 -8.38
CA TRP A 349 31.09 8.71 -7.31
C TRP A 349 31.22 7.88 -6.03
N GLN A 350 32.25 7.02 -5.92
CA GLN A 350 32.45 6.18 -4.74
C GLN A 350 32.69 7.00 -3.46
N HIS A 351 33.23 8.22 -3.57
CA HIS A 351 33.38 9.12 -2.43
C HIS A 351 32.03 9.54 -1.78
N LEU A 352 30.90 9.36 -2.50
CA LEU A 352 29.54 9.57 -2.00
C LEU A 352 28.89 8.28 -1.51
N ALA A 353 29.56 7.13 -1.63
CA ALA A 353 28.99 5.84 -1.26
C ALA A 353 28.77 5.74 0.26
N PRO A 354 27.88 4.85 0.74
CA PRO A 354 27.70 4.60 2.16
C PRO A 354 29.01 4.13 2.81
N GLU A 355 29.17 4.41 4.10
CA GLU A 355 30.28 3.86 4.89
C GLU A 355 30.34 2.33 4.74
N GLY A 356 31.53 1.78 4.53
CA GLY A 356 31.76 0.35 4.31
C GLY A 356 31.32 -0.16 2.93
N TYR A 357 31.01 0.72 1.98
CA TYR A 357 30.73 0.34 0.61
C TYR A 357 31.91 -0.39 -0.02
N THR A 358 31.65 -1.59 -0.52
CA THR A 358 32.62 -2.39 -1.29
C THR A 358 31.89 -3.14 -2.38
N PRO A 359 32.38 -3.16 -3.63
CA PRO A 359 31.77 -3.96 -4.70
C PRO A 359 31.62 -5.43 -4.29
N GLY A 360 30.41 -5.98 -4.53
CA GLY A 360 30.06 -7.35 -4.17
C GLY A 360 29.71 -7.57 -2.68
N ALA A 361 29.83 -6.54 -1.83
CA ALA A 361 29.56 -6.66 -0.40
C ALA A 361 28.07 -6.82 -0.11
N THR A 362 27.79 -7.31 1.10
CA THR A 362 26.46 -7.41 1.68
C THR A 362 26.38 -6.51 2.91
N SER A 363 25.33 -5.67 2.98
CA SER A 363 25.03 -4.81 4.12
C SER A 363 23.77 -5.31 4.82
N ASN A 364 23.80 -5.38 6.14
CA ASN A 364 22.65 -5.68 6.99
C ASN A 364 22.02 -4.40 7.58
N ARG A 365 22.43 -3.21 7.13
CA ARG A 365 21.87 -1.93 7.57
C ARG A 365 20.38 -1.90 7.34
N LEU A 366 19.62 -1.63 8.40
CA LEU A 366 18.18 -1.42 8.32
C LEU A 366 17.85 -0.22 7.46
N THR A 367 17.07 -0.44 6.41
CA THR A 367 16.72 0.55 5.40
C THR A 367 15.25 0.46 5.07
N GLN A 368 14.62 1.61 4.80
CA GLN A 368 13.23 1.68 4.33
C GLN A 368 13.11 2.72 3.19
N PHE A 369 12.00 2.70 2.47
CA PHE A 369 11.86 3.52 1.25
C PHE A 369 11.98 5.03 1.48
N ILE A 370 11.48 5.56 2.59
CA ILE A 370 11.63 6.98 2.90
C ILE A 370 13.08 7.40 3.12
N ASP A 371 13.94 6.45 3.52
CA ASP A 371 15.39 6.67 3.63
C ASP A 371 16.03 6.80 2.25
N ILE A 372 15.60 5.97 1.29
CA ILE A 372 16.07 6.03 -0.10
C ILE A 372 15.68 7.36 -0.73
N THR A 373 14.43 7.81 -0.56
CA THR A 373 13.95 9.11 -1.06
C THR A 373 14.80 10.28 -0.53
N LYS A 374 15.02 10.34 0.80
CA LYS A 374 15.82 11.40 1.41
C LYS A 374 17.29 11.33 0.98
N THR A 375 17.84 10.13 0.79
CA THR A 375 19.20 9.90 0.27
C THR A 375 19.36 10.42 -1.15
N ILE A 376 18.41 10.12 -2.05
CA ILE A 376 18.41 10.61 -3.43
C ILE A 376 18.43 12.14 -3.45
N LEU A 377 17.62 12.80 -2.64
CA LEU A 377 17.60 14.26 -2.52
C LEU A 377 18.94 14.80 -2.00
N ALA A 378 19.53 14.16 -1.00
CA ALA A 378 20.83 14.55 -0.46
C ALA A 378 21.96 14.42 -1.49
N LEU A 379 22.04 13.29 -2.20
CA LEU A 379 23.00 13.05 -3.30
C LEU A 379 22.82 14.02 -4.46
N ALA A 380 21.60 14.45 -4.72
CA ALA A 380 21.28 15.46 -5.73
C ALA A 380 21.61 16.89 -5.27
N GLY A 381 21.98 17.13 -4.02
CA GLY A 381 22.13 18.46 -3.46
C GLY A 381 20.83 19.27 -3.42
N ALA A 382 19.70 18.58 -3.37
CA ALA A 382 18.37 19.17 -3.26
C ALA A 382 18.09 19.65 -1.83
N ASP A 383 17.07 20.50 -1.70
CA ASP A 383 16.57 20.90 -0.40
C ASP A 383 15.95 19.69 0.33
N LEU A 384 16.12 19.66 1.64
CA LEU A 384 15.62 18.60 2.52
C LEU A 384 14.59 19.21 3.49
N PRO A 385 13.33 19.39 3.08
CA PRO A 385 12.28 19.92 3.95
C PRO A 385 12.12 19.11 5.24
N ALA A 386 11.72 19.75 6.33
CA ALA A 386 11.61 19.16 7.65
C ALA A 386 10.60 17.97 7.73
N HIS A 387 9.65 17.89 6.80
CA HIS A 387 8.70 16.77 6.75
C HIS A 387 9.36 15.43 6.37
N LEU A 388 10.52 15.43 5.71
CA LEU A 388 11.22 14.21 5.31
C LEU A 388 11.72 13.44 6.54
N SER A 389 11.05 12.34 6.88
CA SER A 389 11.34 11.55 8.08
C SER A 389 12.33 10.39 7.84
N GLY A 390 12.80 10.23 6.60
CA GLY A 390 13.85 9.27 6.23
C GLY A 390 15.21 9.58 6.86
N ARG A 391 16.12 8.60 6.88
CA ARG A 391 17.56 8.77 7.20
C ARG A 391 18.39 8.70 5.93
N ILE A 392 19.39 9.56 5.83
CA ILE A 392 20.29 9.59 4.66
C ILE A 392 21.29 8.43 4.78
N LEU A 393 21.35 7.60 3.74
CA LEU A 393 22.19 6.40 3.71
C LEU A 393 23.61 6.67 3.19
N ALA A 394 23.79 7.70 2.36
CA ALA A 394 24.99 7.93 1.57
C ALA A 394 25.25 9.43 1.34
N GLY A 395 26.50 9.79 0.99
CA GLY A 395 26.95 11.18 0.80
C GLY A 395 27.38 11.84 2.10
N ASP A 396 27.83 13.11 2.00
CA ASP A 396 28.42 13.88 3.10
C ASP A 396 27.46 14.09 4.30
N LYS A 397 26.16 13.89 4.07
CA LYS A 397 25.10 14.05 5.09
C LYS A 397 24.59 12.70 5.59
N ALA A 398 25.32 11.60 5.40
CA ALA A 398 24.90 10.28 5.84
C ALA A 398 24.61 10.26 7.36
N GLU A 399 23.53 9.57 7.73
CA GLU A 399 23.03 9.46 9.10
C GLU A 399 23.23 8.04 9.63
N PRO A 400 23.34 7.82 10.96
CA PRO A 400 23.40 6.48 11.55
C PRO A 400 22.23 5.58 11.14
N ALA A 401 22.43 4.26 11.17
CA ALA A 401 21.39 3.28 10.90
C ALA A 401 20.21 3.43 11.88
N ARG A 402 19.03 2.99 11.45
CA ARG A 402 17.86 2.84 12.33
C ARG A 402 18.02 1.61 13.20
N GLU A 403 17.45 1.64 14.39
CA GLU A 403 17.36 0.46 15.23
C GLU A 403 16.14 -0.39 14.89
N LYS A 404 15.05 0.23 14.44
CA LYS A 404 13.80 -0.45 14.09
C LYS A 404 13.13 0.20 12.88
N ILE A 405 12.44 -0.62 12.10
CA ILE A 405 11.60 -0.22 10.95
C ILE A 405 10.14 -0.33 11.36
N PHE A 406 9.36 0.72 11.06
CA PHE A 406 7.91 0.78 11.25
C PHE A 406 7.19 0.34 9.98
N LEU A 407 6.28 -0.63 10.13
CA LEU A 407 5.48 -1.21 9.07
C LEU A 407 3.99 -1.07 9.40
N PHE A 408 3.16 -0.88 8.38
CA PHE A 408 1.73 -0.68 8.57
C PHE A 408 0.91 -1.28 7.43
N SER A 409 -0.29 -1.73 7.78
CA SER A 409 -1.31 -2.23 6.88
C SER A 409 -2.66 -1.68 7.32
N ASP A 410 -3.44 -1.20 6.37
CA ASP A 410 -4.79 -0.66 6.56
C ASP A 410 -5.73 -1.29 5.53
N ARG A 411 -6.82 -0.62 5.12
CA ARG A 411 -7.66 -1.16 4.05
C ARG A 411 -6.86 -1.30 2.75
N PHE A 412 -6.67 -2.54 2.35
CA PHE A 412 -6.16 -2.87 1.02
C PHE A 412 -7.27 -3.53 0.19
N ASP A 413 -7.31 -3.20 -1.11
CA ASP A 413 -8.46 -3.48 -1.97
C ASP A 413 -9.79 -2.99 -1.35
N SER A 414 -10.82 -3.83 -1.20
CA SER A 414 -12.12 -3.45 -0.63
C SER A 414 -12.31 -3.78 0.85
N ALA A 415 -11.41 -4.58 1.46
CA ALA A 415 -11.62 -5.09 2.81
C ALA A 415 -10.90 -4.24 3.86
N PRO A 416 -11.61 -3.63 4.84
CA PRO A 416 -11.02 -3.00 6.00
C PRO A 416 -10.22 -4.00 6.83
N ASP A 417 -9.05 -3.57 7.27
CA ASP A 417 -8.17 -4.26 8.20
C ASP A 417 -7.19 -3.23 8.77
N MET A 418 -6.56 -3.53 9.92
CA MET A 418 -5.57 -2.64 10.49
C MET A 418 -4.53 -3.39 11.31
N SER A 419 -3.26 -3.26 10.92
CA SER A 419 -2.11 -3.82 11.62
C SER A 419 -0.94 -2.85 11.64
N ARG A 420 -0.13 -2.91 12.72
CA ARG A 420 1.11 -2.15 12.88
C ARG A 420 2.22 -3.09 13.33
N ALA A 421 3.43 -2.88 12.83
CA ALA A 421 4.56 -3.71 13.22
C ALA A 421 5.86 -2.91 13.37
N LEU A 422 6.78 -3.47 14.17
CA LEU A 422 8.19 -3.08 14.23
C LEU A 422 9.07 -4.29 13.96
N THR A 423 10.18 -4.06 13.26
CA THR A 423 11.27 -5.04 13.13
C THR A 423 12.62 -4.38 13.35
N ASP A 424 13.56 -5.09 14.01
CA ASP A 424 14.96 -4.73 14.13
C ASP A 424 15.85 -5.49 13.12
N GLY A 425 15.20 -6.19 12.16
CA GLY A 425 15.86 -7.03 11.15
C GLY A 425 15.99 -8.50 11.56
N ARG A 426 15.92 -8.82 12.87
CA ARG A 426 15.84 -10.18 13.37
C ARG A 426 14.49 -10.47 14.02
N TYR A 427 14.05 -9.62 14.93
CA TYR A 427 12.77 -9.79 15.61
C TYR A 427 11.72 -8.91 14.99
N LYS A 428 10.49 -9.45 14.88
CA LYS A 428 9.34 -8.71 14.40
C LYS A 428 8.17 -8.86 15.36
N TYR A 429 7.61 -7.72 15.77
CA TYR A 429 6.38 -7.62 16.56
C TYR A 429 5.26 -7.04 15.71
N ILE A 430 4.12 -7.71 15.66
CA ILE A 430 2.91 -7.25 14.94
C ILE A 430 1.79 -7.11 15.96
N ARG A 431 1.01 -6.02 15.86
CA ARG A 431 -0.23 -5.82 16.60
C ARG A 431 -1.36 -5.64 15.61
N ASN A 432 -2.39 -6.49 15.73
CA ASN A 432 -3.59 -6.49 14.92
C ASN A 432 -4.71 -5.81 15.70
N TYR A 433 -5.35 -4.79 15.10
CA TYR A 433 -6.38 -3.98 15.76
C TYR A 433 -7.80 -4.42 15.42
N GLU A 434 -7.97 -5.29 14.43
CA GLU A 434 -9.22 -5.98 14.09
C GLU A 434 -9.04 -7.51 14.13
N PRO A 435 -8.64 -8.07 15.31
CA PRO A 435 -8.26 -9.49 15.40
C PRO A 435 -9.43 -10.47 15.19
N ASP A 436 -10.67 -9.99 15.22
CA ASP A 436 -11.86 -10.78 14.90
C ASP A 436 -12.05 -11.05 13.40
N ARG A 437 -11.29 -10.37 12.54
CA ARG A 437 -11.28 -10.61 11.08
C ARG A 437 -10.28 -11.70 10.70
N ARG A 438 -10.60 -12.41 9.64
CA ARG A 438 -9.67 -13.36 9.02
C ARG A 438 -8.64 -12.59 8.18
N ALA A 439 -7.38 -13.02 8.21
CA ALA A 439 -6.32 -12.38 7.43
C ALA A 439 -6.64 -12.40 5.93
N HIS A 440 -7.04 -13.55 5.39
CA HIS A 440 -7.50 -13.65 4.01
C HIS A 440 -9.01 -13.39 3.93
N GLN A 441 -9.41 -12.19 3.56
CA GLN A 441 -10.82 -11.79 3.49
C GLN A 441 -11.51 -12.16 2.16
N LEU A 442 -11.00 -13.18 1.44
CA LEU A 442 -11.53 -13.64 0.13
C LEU A 442 -11.74 -12.50 -0.88
N LEU A 443 -10.71 -11.67 -1.03
CA LEU A 443 -10.72 -10.57 -1.99
C LEU A 443 -10.73 -11.09 -3.42
N GLN A 444 -11.55 -10.48 -4.28
CA GLN A 444 -11.70 -10.88 -5.68
C GLN A 444 -10.38 -10.88 -6.45
N TYR A 445 -9.52 -9.88 -6.20
CA TYR A 445 -8.31 -9.71 -7.00
C TYR A 445 -7.28 -10.84 -6.79
N PRO A 446 -6.84 -11.18 -5.56
CA PRO A 446 -5.94 -12.32 -5.36
C PRO A 446 -6.57 -13.67 -5.72
N LEU A 447 -7.89 -13.83 -5.60
CA LEU A 447 -8.59 -15.06 -5.99
C LEU A 447 -8.62 -15.33 -7.50
N GLN A 448 -8.09 -14.44 -8.35
CA GLN A 448 -7.81 -14.74 -9.75
C GLN A 448 -6.59 -15.66 -9.91
N GLN A 449 -5.74 -15.79 -8.90
CA GLN A 449 -4.66 -16.79 -8.87
C GLN A 449 -5.22 -18.16 -8.50
N LYS A 450 -4.95 -19.17 -9.32
CA LYS A 450 -5.44 -20.55 -9.10
C LYS A 450 -4.90 -21.14 -7.79
N ALA A 451 -3.66 -20.85 -7.42
CA ALA A 451 -3.09 -21.31 -6.16
C ALA A 451 -3.86 -20.78 -4.94
N GLN A 452 -4.33 -19.52 -4.96
CA GLN A 452 -5.14 -18.95 -3.87
C GLN A 452 -6.46 -19.71 -3.71
N VAL A 453 -7.12 -20.01 -4.82
CA VAL A 453 -8.39 -20.78 -4.82
C VAL A 453 -8.17 -22.22 -4.35
N ALA A 454 -7.13 -22.89 -4.87
CA ALA A 454 -6.79 -24.25 -4.48
C ALA A 454 -6.45 -24.37 -2.99
N HIS A 455 -5.72 -23.39 -2.44
CA HIS A 455 -5.38 -23.36 -1.02
C HIS A 455 -6.63 -23.17 -0.14
N PHE A 456 -7.52 -22.25 -0.51
CA PHE A 456 -8.77 -22.06 0.21
C PHE A 456 -9.65 -23.33 0.18
N ARG A 457 -9.75 -24.00 -0.96
CA ARG A 457 -10.47 -25.29 -1.07
C ARG A 457 -9.85 -26.39 -0.20
N ALA A 458 -8.51 -26.45 -0.16
CA ALA A 458 -7.82 -27.38 0.73
C ALA A 458 -8.15 -27.10 2.20
N PHE A 459 -8.18 -25.83 2.60
CA PHE A 459 -8.60 -25.41 3.94
C PHE A 459 -10.04 -25.85 4.25
N GLN A 460 -10.99 -25.58 3.35
CA GLN A 460 -12.40 -25.97 3.53
C GLN A 460 -12.59 -27.48 3.67
N ASN A 461 -11.73 -28.27 3.03
CA ASN A 461 -11.77 -29.73 3.06
C ASN A 461 -10.94 -30.33 4.21
N GLY A 462 -10.36 -29.50 5.11
CA GLY A 462 -9.53 -29.97 6.23
C GLY A 462 -8.19 -30.58 5.80
N LEU A 463 -7.67 -30.24 4.61
CA LEU A 463 -6.44 -30.78 4.02
C LEU A 463 -5.21 -29.90 4.28
N THR A 464 -5.34 -28.84 5.08
CA THR A 464 -4.26 -27.93 5.42
C THR A 464 -3.71 -28.20 6.82
N ASN A 465 -2.39 -28.02 7.01
CA ASN A 465 -1.78 -28.02 8.33
C ASN A 465 -1.98 -26.64 9.03
N LYS A 466 -1.54 -26.54 10.30
CA LYS A 466 -1.70 -25.32 11.11
C LYS A 466 -1.14 -24.06 10.43
N ALA A 467 0.07 -24.12 9.84
CA ALA A 467 0.69 -22.98 9.19
C ALA A 467 -0.07 -22.56 7.92
N GLN A 468 -0.58 -23.53 7.17
CA GLN A 468 -1.37 -23.31 5.96
C GLN A 468 -2.79 -22.79 6.26
N SER A 469 -3.39 -23.19 7.38
CA SER A 469 -4.71 -22.76 7.82
C SER A 469 -4.71 -21.33 8.36
N ALA A 470 -3.62 -20.89 8.99
CA ALA A 470 -3.53 -19.66 9.77
C ALA A 470 -4.02 -18.39 9.02
N ILE A 471 -3.83 -18.33 7.70
CA ILE A 471 -4.26 -17.18 6.89
C ILE A 471 -5.79 -17.09 6.73
N PHE A 472 -6.52 -18.19 6.91
CA PHE A 472 -7.98 -18.26 6.82
C PHE A 472 -8.66 -18.18 8.19
N GLU A 473 -7.89 -18.19 9.27
CA GLU A 473 -8.36 -18.00 10.62
C GLU A 473 -8.36 -16.52 11.02
N PRO A 474 -9.09 -16.13 12.08
CA PRO A 474 -8.97 -14.80 12.66
C PRO A 474 -7.53 -14.46 13.03
N HIS A 475 -7.17 -13.19 12.90
CA HIS A 475 -5.83 -12.74 13.29
C HIS A 475 -5.52 -13.07 14.76
N GLN A 476 -4.26 -13.43 15.02
CA GLN A 476 -3.78 -13.35 16.39
C GLN A 476 -3.72 -11.87 16.81
N PRO A 477 -4.17 -11.50 18.00
CA PRO A 477 -4.13 -10.10 18.46
C PRO A 477 -2.73 -9.49 18.42
N LYS A 478 -1.75 -10.31 18.77
CA LYS A 478 -0.32 -9.96 18.78
C LYS A 478 0.50 -11.11 18.24
N GLU A 479 1.56 -10.78 17.51
CA GLU A 479 2.47 -11.76 16.94
C GLU A 479 3.91 -11.33 17.21
N PHE A 480 4.79 -12.28 17.49
CA PHE A 480 6.22 -12.05 17.69
C PHE A 480 7.05 -13.17 17.07
N TYR A 481 8.00 -12.81 16.21
CA TYR A 481 8.80 -13.77 15.44
C TYR A 481 10.30 -13.48 15.56
N ASP A 482 11.13 -14.53 15.59
CA ASP A 482 12.56 -14.49 15.30
C ASP A 482 12.76 -14.86 13.82
N THR A 483 12.82 -13.87 12.94
CA THR A 483 12.88 -14.09 11.48
C THR A 483 14.19 -14.69 10.99
N GLN A 484 15.21 -14.75 11.84
CA GLN A 484 16.46 -15.46 11.57
C GLN A 484 16.32 -16.97 11.80
N ALA A 485 15.66 -17.36 12.89
CA ALA A 485 15.40 -18.77 13.23
C ALA A 485 14.19 -19.32 12.45
N ASP A 486 13.21 -18.48 12.18
CA ASP A 486 11.97 -18.77 11.46
C ASP A 486 11.74 -17.77 10.32
N PRO A 487 12.44 -17.91 9.18
CA PRO A 487 12.34 -16.97 8.06
C PRO A 487 10.97 -16.97 7.38
N HIS A 488 10.09 -17.90 7.74
CA HIS A 488 8.73 -17.97 7.24
C HIS A 488 7.68 -17.43 8.22
N GLU A 489 8.07 -17.01 9.42
CA GLU A 489 7.20 -16.41 10.43
C GLU A 489 5.95 -17.25 10.73
N ILE A 490 6.14 -18.56 10.94
CA ILE A 490 5.06 -19.53 11.27
C ILE A 490 4.99 -19.88 12.75
N ASN A 491 6.07 -19.62 13.52
CA ASN A 491 6.16 -19.92 14.94
C ASN A 491 6.00 -18.64 15.76
N ASN A 492 4.76 -18.30 16.11
CA ASN A 492 4.46 -17.11 16.91
C ASN A 492 4.95 -17.30 18.36
N LEU A 493 5.96 -16.51 18.75
CA LEU A 493 6.63 -16.53 20.07
C LEU A 493 5.94 -15.62 21.09
N ILE A 494 4.75 -15.08 20.84
CA ILE A 494 4.08 -14.09 21.69
C ILE A 494 3.87 -14.59 23.13
N ASN A 495 3.72 -15.89 23.34
CA ASN A 495 3.55 -16.52 24.64
C ASN A 495 4.83 -17.18 25.18
N ALA A 496 5.98 -17.04 24.51
CA ALA A 496 7.24 -17.61 24.95
C ALA A 496 7.75 -16.84 26.18
N THR A 497 7.98 -17.54 27.29
CA THR A 497 8.33 -16.94 28.59
C THR A 497 9.67 -16.22 28.56
N ASP A 498 10.64 -16.74 27.82
CA ASP A 498 11.98 -16.17 27.63
C ASP A 498 11.99 -14.93 26.69
N GLN A 499 10.87 -14.62 26.02
CA GLN A 499 10.76 -13.47 25.12
C GLN A 499 9.93 -12.30 25.69
N GLN A 500 9.32 -12.43 26.88
CA GLN A 500 8.36 -11.45 27.38
C GLN A 500 8.94 -10.05 27.58
N GLU A 501 10.17 -9.91 28.05
CA GLU A 501 10.86 -8.61 28.20
C GLU A 501 11.06 -7.94 26.83
N ARG A 502 11.50 -8.71 25.83
CA ARG A 502 11.69 -8.20 24.45
C ARG A 502 10.36 -7.82 23.82
N ILE A 503 9.32 -8.64 24.00
CA ILE A 503 7.96 -8.35 23.53
C ILE A 503 7.44 -7.04 24.14
N ALA A 504 7.64 -6.84 25.45
CA ALA A 504 7.24 -5.59 26.13
C ALA A 504 7.99 -4.37 25.56
N THR A 505 9.31 -4.48 25.34
CA THR A 505 10.13 -3.44 24.72
C THR A 505 9.65 -3.10 23.30
N PHE A 506 9.35 -4.09 22.45
CA PHE A 506 8.81 -3.86 21.12
C PHE A 506 7.41 -3.26 21.14
N SER A 507 6.55 -3.72 22.05
CA SER A 507 5.19 -3.20 22.25
C SER A 507 5.22 -1.71 22.62
N GLN A 508 6.05 -1.32 23.58
CA GLN A 508 6.22 0.08 23.99
C GLN A 508 6.81 0.94 22.88
N ALA A 509 7.84 0.44 22.18
CA ALA A 509 8.45 1.14 21.05
C ALA A 509 7.46 1.33 19.90
N LEU A 510 6.53 0.38 19.67
CA LEU A 510 5.48 0.52 18.67
C LEU A 510 4.51 1.65 19.05
N ASP A 511 4.06 1.70 20.31
CA ASP A 511 3.17 2.78 20.78
C ASP A 511 3.85 4.15 20.63
N GLN A 512 5.11 4.26 21.03
CA GLN A 512 5.88 5.48 20.85
C GLN A 512 5.97 5.86 19.35
N ARG A 513 6.25 4.90 18.48
CA ARG A 513 6.39 5.16 17.04
C ARG A 513 5.08 5.61 16.39
N ILE A 514 3.94 5.04 16.80
CA ILE A 514 2.60 5.46 16.38
C ILE A 514 2.36 6.93 16.77
N LEU A 515 2.69 7.32 18.00
CA LEU A 515 2.55 8.71 18.47
C LEU A 515 3.48 9.66 17.73
N GLU A 516 4.77 9.32 17.55
CA GLU A 516 5.77 10.14 16.83
C GLU A 516 5.39 10.39 15.37
N THR A 517 4.81 9.39 14.70
CA THR A 517 4.38 9.52 13.31
C THR A 517 3.05 10.22 13.16
N ASN A 518 2.35 10.52 14.28
CA ASN A 518 0.97 11.00 14.29
C ASN A 518 0.11 10.15 13.35
N ASP A 519 0.08 8.83 13.59
CA ASP A 519 -0.53 7.83 12.72
C ASP A 519 -2.03 8.08 12.54
N LEU A 520 -2.44 8.50 11.35
CA LEU A 520 -3.82 8.82 11.00
C LEU A 520 -4.67 7.58 10.65
N GLY A 521 -4.08 6.38 10.64
CA GLY A 521 -4.80 5.13 10.40
C GLY A 521 -5.79 4.76 11.51
N PHE A 522 -5.67 5.36 12.70
CA PHE A 522 -6.65 5.19 13.78
C PHE A 522 -7.94 5.99 13.59
N ILE A 523 -8.01 6.83 12.55
CA ILE A 523 -9.25 7.49 12.10
C ILE A 523 -9.97 6.53 11.14
N PRO A 524 -11.23 6.13 11.41
CA PRO A 524 -11.96 5.25 10.50
C PRO A 524 -12.12 5.89 9.13
N GLU A 525 -11.95 5.10 8.07
CA GLU A 525 -11.89 5.62 6.70
C GLU A 525 -13.17 6.36 6.24
N PRO A 526 -14.41 6.00 6.65
CA PRO A 526 -15.58 6.83 6.35
C PRO A 526 -15.46 8.26 6.88
N LYS A 527 -14.79 8.47 8.03
CA LYS A 527 -14.52 9.81 8.55
C LYS A 527 -13.47 10.55 7.72
N ILE A 528 -12.46 9.85 7.22
CA ILE A 528 -11.47 10.44 6.31
C ILE A 528 -12.16 10.89 5.01
N GLU A 529 -13.06 10.06 4.45
CA GLU A 529 -13.83 10.39 3.25
C GLU A 529 -14.71 11.64 3.46
N GLU A 530 -15.39 11.72 4.59
CA GLU A 530 -16.21 12.89 4.98
C GLU A 530 -15.38 14.17 5.04
N VAL A 531 -14.22 14.13 5.68
CA VAL A 531 -13.30 15.28 5.81
C VAL A 531 -12.75 15.69 4.44
N ASP A 532 -12.30 14.74 3.62
CA ASP A 532 -11.77 15.03 2.28
C ASP A 532 -12.81 15.71 1.38
N GLN A 533 -14.07 15.31 1.48
CA GLN A 533 -15.19 15.90 0.74
C GLN A 533 -15.56 17.30 1.23
N SER A 534 -15.28 17.65 2.49
CA SER A 534 -15.42 19.02 2.97
C SER A 534 -14.36 19.98 2.41
N GLY A 535 -13.37 19.44 1.68
CA GLY A 535 -12.28 20.21 1.07
C GLY A 535 -11.00 20.25 1.90
N LEU A 536 -11.01 19.76 3.14
CA LEU A 536 -9.83 19.68 4.01
C LEU A 536 -9.05 18.40 3.77
N SER A 537 -7.72 18.44 3.99
CA SER A 537 -6.96 17.21 4.13
C SER A 537 -7.17 16.64 5.54
N ILE A 538 -7.18 15.32 5.66
CA ILE A 538 -7.25 14.69 6.98
C ILE A 538 -6.02 15.02 7.84
N TYR A 539 -4.88 15.30 7.21
CA TYR A 539 -3.66 15.77 7.86
C TYR A 539 -3.88 17.09 8.61
N ASP A 540 -4.49 18.07 7.94
CA ASP A 540 -4.78 19.39 8.56
C ASP A 540 -5.91 19.29 9.58
N TRP A 541 -6.97 18.55 9.26
CA TRP A 541 -8.10 18.35 10.16
C TRP A 541 -7.68 17.71 11.50
N ALA A 542 -6.85 16.69 11.46
CA ALA A 542 -6.39 15.99 12.66
C ALA A 542 -5.53 16.87 13.59
N ARG A 543 -4.96 17.96 13.07
CA ARG A 543 -4.12 18.92 13.83
C ARG A 543 -4.90 20.12 14.34
N GLN A 544 -6.21 20.19 14.10
CA GLN A 544 -7.06 21.27 14.56
C GLN A 544 -7.73 20.92 15.90
N GLY A 545 -7.50 21.72 16.93
CA GLY A 545 -8.14 21.54 18.24
C GLY A 545 -7.96 20.14 18.83
N ASN A 546 -9.04 19.53 19.28
CA ASN A 546 -9.06 18.18 19.85
C ASN A 546 -9.73 17.16 18.90
N ASN A 547 -9.62 17.36 17.59
CA ASN A 547 -10.23 16.46 16.61
C ASN A 547 -9.65 15.04 16.69
N TYR A 548 -8.35 14.93 17.00
CA TYR A 548 -7.64 13.66 16.99
C TYR A 548 -6.74 13.48 18.23
N PRO A 549 -7.31 13.15 19.40
CA PRO A 549 -6.57 12.85 20.61
C PRO A 549 -5.91 11.46 20.53
N LEU A 550 -4.87 11.33 19.70
CA LEU A 550 -4.25 10.04 19.34
C LEU A 550 -3.83 9.21 20.54
N LYS A 551 -3.32 9.83 21.62
CA LYS A 551 -2.89 9.11 22.83
C LYS A 551 -4.06 8.35 23.48
N ASP A 552 -5.22 8.99 23.62
CA ASP A 552 -6.40 8.39 24.23
C ASP A 552 -6.99 7.31 23.31
N ILE A 553 -7.03 7.60 22.01
CA ILE A 553 -7.45 6.65 20.96
C ILE A 553 -6.55 5.41 20.98
N LEU A 554 -5.22 5.57 21.00
CA LEU A 554 -4.26 4.45 21.02
C LEU A 554 -4.41 3.61 22.30
N THR A 555 -4.63 4.28 23.45
CA THR A 555 -4.90 3.57 24.71
C THR A 555 -6.12 2.65 24.56
N LEU A 556 -7.22 3.18 24.03
CA LEU A 556 -8.44 2.40 23.80
C LEU A 556 -8.24 1.30 22.75
N ALA A 557 -7.55 1.59 21.64
CA ALA A 557 -7.22 0.62 20.59
C ALA A 557 -6.37 -0.56 21.10
N ASN A 558 -5.47 -0.28 22.06
CA ASN A 558 -4.68 -1.34 22.70
C ASN A 558 -5.55 -2.27 23.57
N LEU A 559 -6.62 -1.75 24.20
CA LEU A 559 -7.62 -2.58 24.89
C LEU A 559 -8.44 -3.41 23.89
N VAL A 560 -8.76 -2.86 22.71
CA VAL A 560 -9.43 -3.61 21.63
C VAL A 560 -8.58 -4.80 21.21
N SER A 561 -7.31 -4.57 20.89
CA SER A 561 -6.38 -5.64 20.49
C SER A 561 -6.19 -6.68 21.59
N ALA A 562 -6.32 -6.31 22.88
CA ALA A 562 -6.18 -7.26 23.99
C ALA A 562 -7.33 -8.29 24.08
N GLN A 563 -8.50 -8.02 23.51
CA GLN A 563 -9.71 -8.89 23.53
C GLN A 563 -10.12 -9.35 24.94
N ASN A 564 -9.87 -8.52 25.97
CA ASN A 564 -10.21 -8.87 27.34
C ASN A 564 -11.65 -8.43 27.69
N PRO A 565 -12.57 -9.36 28.07
CA PRO A 565 -13.92 -9.03 28.47
C PRO A 565 -14.05 -8.08 29.66
N ASP A 566 -13.03 -8.01 30.53
CA ASP A 566 -13.01 -7.06 31.67
C ASP A 566 -13.08 -5.59 31.21
N ASN A 567 -12.77 -5.31 29.94
CA ASN A 567 -12.84 -3.96 29.35
C ASN A 567 -14.25 -3.56 28.89
N ILE A 568 -15.28 -4.43 28.99
CA ILE A 568 -16.65 -4.14 28.52
C ILE A 568 -17.19 -2.85 29.14
N ALA A 569 -17.05 -2.67 30.46
CA ALA A 569 -17.52 -1.46 31.16
C ALA A 569 -16.83 -0.19 30.62
N THR A 570 -15.53 -0.26 30.32
CA THR A 570 -14.77 0.84 29.71
C THR A 570 -15.30 1.15 28.32
N PHE A 571 -15.53 0.14 27.48
CA PHE A 571 -16.10 0.35 26.15
C PHE A 571 -17.51 0.92 26.20
N GLN A 572 -18.38 0.44 27.10
CA GLN A 572 -19.73 1.01 27.30
C GLN A 572 -19.67 2.49 27.67
N GLN A 573 -18.81 2.88 28.61
CA GLN A 573 -18.62 4.28 28.97
C GLN A 573 -18.15 5.11 27.78
N LYS A 574 -17.20 4.59 26.98
CA LYS A 574 -16.62 5.30 25.85
C LYS A 574 -17.54 5.39 24.63
N LEU A 575 -18.64 4.62 24.55
CA LEU A 575 -19.66 4.81 23.52
C LEU A 575 -20.40 6.16 23.63
N THR A 576 -20.30 6.88 24.74
CA THR A 576 -20.91 8.22 24.96
C THR A 576 -19.88 9.36 24.89
N ASP A 577 -18.64 9.08 24.51
CA ASP A 577 -17.57 10.10 24.43
C ASP A 577 -17.94 11.16 23.36
N PRO A 578 -17.65 12.46 23.57
CA PRO A 578 -17.94 13.49 22.59
C PRO A 578 -17.18 13.28 21.26
N ASN A 579 -16.02 12.64 21.27
CA ASN A 579 -15.22 12.35 20.09
C ASN A 579 -15.71 11.08 19.38
N ALA A 580 -16.15 11.21 18.13
CA ALA A 580 -16.68 10.08 17.35
C ALA A 580 -15.65 8.96 17.12
N ILE A 581 -14.36 9.30 17.03
CA ILE A 581 -13.30 8.29 16.84
C ILE A 581 -13.16 7.42 18.10
N ILE A 582 -13.28 8.02 19.28
CA ILE A 582 -13.28 7.28 20.55
C ILE A 582 -14.51 6.37 20.62
N ARG A 583 -15.71 6.87 20.26
CA ARG A 583 -16.92 6.03 20.19
C ARG A 583 -16.79 4.87 19.22
N TYR A 584 -16.17 5.11 18.05
CA TYR A 584 -15.87 4.06 17.07
C TYR A 584 -14.97 2.96 17.68
N TRP A 585 -13.87 3.33 18.33
CA TRP A 585 -12.97 2.37 18.96
C TRP A 585 -13.64 1.60 20.12
N ALA A 586 -14.56 2.24 20.84
CA ALA A 586 -15.37 1.58 21.85
C ALA A 586 -16.32 0.53 21.24
N ALA A 587 -17.04 0.89 20.16
CA ALA A 587 -17.88 -0.04 19.41
C ALA A 587 -17.08 -1.21 18.83
N LEU A 588 -15.88 -0.93 18.31
CA LEU A 588 -14.94 -1.94 17.80
C LEU A 588 -14.46 -2.88 18.91
N GLY A 589 -14.19 -2.35 20.12
CA GLY A 589 -13.84 -3.16 21.28
C GLY A 589 -14.93 -4.16 21.65
N LEU A 590 -16.19 -3.75 21.57
CA LEU A 590 -17.33 -4.65 21.80
C LEU A 590 -17.52 -5.64 20.63
N ARG A 591 -17.27 -5.21 19.38
CA ARG A 591 -17.34 -6.10 18.22
C ARG A 591 -16.35 -7.27 18.31
N VAL A 592 -15.09 -6.99 18.70
CA VAL A 592 -14.05 -8.03 18.76
C VAL A 592 -14.27 -9.01 19.92
N LEU A 593 -15.04 -8.63 20.93
CA LEU A 593 -15.44 -9.52 22.03
C LEU A 593 -16.58 -10.48 21.66
N ARG A 594 -17.22 -10.26 20.49
CA ARG A 594 -18.30 -11.10 19.95
C ARG A 594 -19.44 -11.29 20.95
N GLU A 595 -19.94 -12.52 21.17
CA GLU A 595 -21.00 -12.86 22.11
C GLU A 595 -20.70 -12.46 23.56
N LYS A 596 -19.44 -12.33 23.95
CA LYS A 596 -19.04 -11.86 25.30
C LYS A 596 -19.47 -10.40 25.54
N ALA A 597 -19.72 -9.62 24.48
CA ALA A 597 -20.19 -8.24 24.59
C ALA A 597 -21.70 -8.12 24.90
N ALA A 598 -22.44 -9.22 25.12
CA ALA A 598 -23.86 -9.21 25.44
C ALA A 598 -24.26 -8.27 26.60
N PRO A 599 -23.45 -8.08 27.67
CA PRO A 599 -23.76 -7.07 28.70
C PRO A 599 -23.84 -5.64 28.20
N ALA A 600 -23.25 -5.34 27.03
CA ALA A 600 -23.26 -4.00 26.41
C ALA A 600 -24.37 -3.83 25.36
N GLN A 601 -25.28 -4.79 25.17
CA GLN A 601 -26.29 -4.79 24.10
C GLN A 601 -27.12 -3.52 24.07
N GLU A 602 -27.61 -3.02 25.21
CA GLU A 602 -28.40 -1.78 25.28
C GLU A 602 -27.60 -0.54 24.83
N ALA A 603 -26.34 -0.43 25.23
CA ALA A 603 -25.45 0.66 24.82
C ALA A 603 -25.17 0.59 23.31
N LEU A 604 -24.94 -0.61 22.76
CA LEU A 604 -24.77 -0.83 21.33
C LEU A 604 -26.03 -0.50 20.53
N LEU A 605 -27.25 -0.81 21.06
CA LEU A 605 -28.49 -0.43 20.40
C LEU A 605 -28.63 1.10 20.30
N LYS A 606 -28.24 1.85 21.32
CA LYS A 606 -28.18 3.33 21.23
C LYS A 606 -27.16 3.79 20.20
N ALA A 607 -26.01 3.13 20.10
CA ALA A 607 -24.96 3.45 19.14
C ALA A 607 -25.35 3.19 17.66
N THR A 608 -26.38 2.37 17.39
CA THR A 608 -26.89 2.18 16.00
C THR A 608 -27.55 3.43 15.42
N THR A 609 -27.84 4.44 16.23
CA THR A 609 -28.39 5.74 15.81
C THR A 609 -27.39 6.88 15.95
N ASP A 610 -26.09 6.58 16.15
CA ASP A 610 -25.02 7.58 16.28
C ASP A 610 -24.98 8.50 15.05
N SER A 611 -24.55 9.74 15.22
CA SER A 611 -24.36 10.69 14.14
C SER A 611 -23.24 10.26 13.18
N ASP A 612 -22.20 9.56 13.67
CA ASP A 612 -21.07 9.08 12.87
C ASP A 612 -21.36 7.69 12.26
N ALA A 613 -21.15 7.57 10.96
CA ALA A 613 -21.42 6.34 10.21
C ALA A 613 -20.54 5.16 10.67
N SER A 614 -19.29 5.42 11.02
CA SER A 614 -18.36 4.37 11.44
C SER A 614 -18.81 3.74 12.76
N VAL A 615 -19.38 4.56 13.66
CA VAL A 615 -19.96 4.09 14.92
C VAL A 615 -21.19 3.23 14.67
N ARG A 616 -22.17 3.73 13.87
CA ARG A 616 -23.38 2.98 13.54
C ARG A 616 -23.09 1.63 12.91
N ILE A 617 -22.24 1.60 11.87
CA ILE A 617 -21.86 0.37 11.16
C ILE A 617 -21.23 -0.62 12.13
N THR A 618 -20.28 -0.17 12.95
CA THR A 618 -19.56 -1.04 13.89
C THR A 618 -20.48 -1.57 15.01
N ALA A 619 -21.42 -0.74 15.47
CA ALA A 619 -22.43 -1.15 16.45
C ALA A 619 -23.37 -2.25 15.90
N HIS A 620 -23.81 -2.13 14.62
CA HIS A 620 -24.58 -3.20 13.98
C HIS A 620 -23.79 -4.49 13.82
N MET A 621 -22.49 -4.41 13.49
CA MET A 621 -21.62 -5.60 13.42
C MET A 621 -21.46 -6.26 14.79
N ALA A 622 -21.29 -5.45 15.86
CA ALA A 622 -21.16 -5.96 17.23
C ALA A 622 -22.46 -6.65 17.70
N LEU A 623 -23.61 -6.03 17.47
CA LEU A 623 -24.91 -6.60 17.81
C LEU A 623 -25.20 -7.89 17.04
N GLY A 624 -24.83 -7.96 15.77
CA GLY A 624 -24.98 -9.16 14.96
C GLY A 624 -24.18 -10.36 15.47
N ASN A 625 -23.08 -10.12 16.21
CA ASN A 625 -22.35 -11.17 16.93
C ASN A 625 -23.06 -11.65 18.21
N ILE A 626 -23.94 -10.82 18.78
CA ILE A 626 -24.63 -11.09 20.04
C ILE A 626 -25.97 -11.77 19.76
N ASP A 627 -26.79 -11.19 18.88
CA ASP A 627 -28.12 -11.66 18.56
C ASP A 627 -28.57 -11.17 17.17
N LYS A 628 -29.46 -11.90 16.53
CA LYS A 628 -30.17 -11.53 15.27
C LYS A 628 -29.25 -11.02 14.16
N PRO A 629 -28.22 -11.77 13.74
CA PRO A 629 -27.26 -11.32 12.74
C PRO A 629 -27.91 -10.85 11.44
N ASP A 630 -28.97 -11.50 10.98
CA ASP A 630 -29.70 -11.16 9.75
C ASP A 630 -30.38 -9.79 9.83
N GLN A 631 -30.96 -9.43 11.00
CA GLN A 631 -31.59 -8.12 11.21
C GLN A 631 -30.55 -6.99 11.10
N HIS A 632 -29.39 -7.17 11.72
CA HIS A 632 -28.29 -6.21 11.67
C HIS A 632 -27.64 -6.14 10.29
N ALA A 633 -27.54 -7.26 9.58
CA ALA A 633 -27.10 -7.28 8.20
C ALA A 633 -28.04 -6.51 7.25
N VAL A 634 -29.36 -6.63 7.42
CA VAL A 634 -30.35 -5.85 6.66
C VAL A 634 -30.24 -4.36 6.98
N ALA A 635 -29.98 -3.98 8.26
CA ALA A 635 -29.73 -2.59 8.63
C ALA A 635 -28.46 -2.05 7.94
N LEU A 636 -27.39 -2.84 7.85
CA LEU A 636 -26.17 -2.48 7.12
C LEU A 636 -26.40 -2.35 5.61
N LEU A 637 -27.25 -3.20 5.00
CA LEU A 637 -27.67 -3.04 3.60
C LEU A 637 -28.40 -1.71 3.39
N LYS A 638 -29.29 -1.33 4.33
CA LYS A 638 -29.98 -0.03 4.31
C LYS A 638 -28.97 1.12 4.42
N GLU A 639 -27.99 1.03 5.32
CA GLU A 639 -26.91 2.02 5.46
C GLU A 639 -26.16 2.19 4.13
N ALA A 640 -25.77 1.09 3.47
CA ALA A 640 -25.12 1.12 2.16
C ALA A 640 -26.02 1.75 1.08
N SER A 641 -27.31 1.42 1.06
CA SER A 641 -28.27 1.91 0.06
C SER A 641 -28.60 3.40 0.18
N THR A 642 -28.48 3.96 1.37
CA THR A 642 -28.76 5.39 1.65
C THR A 642 -27.51 6.25 1.61
N SER A 643 -26.32 5.66 1.69
CA SER A 643 -25.06 6.39 1.62
C SER A 643 -24.87 7.09 0.26
N LYS A 644 -24.29 8.29 0.29
CA LYS A 644 -23.82 9.03 -0.89
C LYS A 644 -22.33 8.79 -1.18
N HIS A 645 -21.63 8.10 -0.29
CA HIS A 645 -20.18 7.94 -0.26
C HIS A 645 -19.79 6.50 -0.53
N ASP A 646 -18.73 6.30 -1.33
CA ASP A 646 -18.31 4.96 -1.75
C ASP A 646 -17.68 4.15 -0.60
N ILE A 647 -16.83 4.77 0.19
CA ILE A 647 -16.16 4.10 1.32
C ILE A 647 -17.17 3.79 2.43
N HIS A 648 -18.06 4.71 2.74
CA HIS A 648 -19.13 4.47 3.70
C HIS A 648 -20.00 3.27 3.28
N ALA A 649 -20.48 3.25 2.01
CA ALA A 649 -21.24 2.12 1.49
C ALA A 649 -20.41 0.83 1.50
N ASN A 650 -19.14 0.89 1.14
CA ASN A 650 -18.23 -0.25 1.18
C ASN A 650 -18.07 -0.83 2.61
N TRP A 651 -17.92 0.03 3.63
CA TRP A 651 -17.81 -0.42 5.02
C TRP A 651 -19.05 -1.14 5.50
N ALA A 652 -20.24 -0.62 5.17
CA ALA A 652 -21.50 -1.27 5.49
C ALA A 652 -21.63 -2.64 4.80
N LEU A 653 -21.25 -2.76 3.51
CA LEU A 653 -21.23 -4.02 2.76
C LEU A 653 -20.21 -5.02 3.33
N CYS A 654 -19.04 -4.53 3.77
CA CYS A 654 -18.08 -5.37 4.47
C CYS A 654 -18.61 -5.88 5.82
N GLY A 655 -19.46 -5.10 6.49
CA GLY A 655 -20.19 -5.54 7.68
C GLY A 655 -21.21 -6.65 7.37
N VAL A 656 -21.94 -6.53 6.27
CA VAL A 656 -22.84 -7.61 5.78
C VAL A 656 -22.07 -8.90 5.50
N LYS A 657 -20.89 -8.78 4.87
CA LYS A 657 -19.99 -9.92 4.61
C LYS A 657 -19.45 -10.52 5.91
N TYR A 658 -19.10 -9.69 6.88
CA TYR A 658 -18.63 -10.10 8.19
C TYR A 658 -19.68 -10.92 8.97
N LEU A 659 -20.97 -10.54 8.87
CA LEU A 659 -22.10 -11.27 9.46
C LEU A 659 -22.55 -12.48 8.62
N GLU A 660 -21.86 -12.79 7.53
CA GLU A 660 -22.10 -13.93 6.63
C GLU A 660 -23.56 -14.02 6.09
N PHE A 661 -24.23 -12.86 5.95
CA PHE A 661 -25.61 -12.80 5.46
C PHE A 661 -25.72 -13.18 3.99
N LYS A 662 -26.65 -14.11 3.67
CA LYS A 662 -26.78 -14.71 2.33
C LYS A 662 -27.94 -14.20 1.50
N ASN A 663 -29.04 -13.75 2.13
CA ASN A 663 -30.28 -13.38 1.41
C ASN A 663 -30.32 -11.92 0.93
N ILE A 664 -29.23 -11.44 0.30
CA ILE A 664 -29.12 -10.04 -0.14
C ILE A 664 -30.10 -9.75 -1.28
N LYS A 665 -30.26 -10.68 -2.24
CA LYS A 665 -31.13 -10.53 -3.40
C LYS A 665 -32.63 -10.40 -3.07
N GLY A 666 -33.02 -10.88 -1.87
CA GLY A 666 -34.38 -10.69 -1.34
C GLY A 666 -34.66 -9.29 -0.83
N HIS A 667 -33.62 -8.45 -0.64
CA HIS A 667 -33.76 -7.11 -0.07
C HIS A 667 -33.36 -5.99 -1.05
N TYR A 668 -32.26 -6.16 -1.82
CA TYR A 668 -31.70 -5.11 -2.68
C TYR A 668 -31.17 -5.65 -4.00
N GLN A 669 -31.20 -4.79 -5.04
CA GLN A 669 -30.47 -5.02 -6.28
C GLN A 669 -29.05 -4.43 -6.18
N GLN A 670 -28.11 -4.98 -6.94
CA GLN A 670 -26.70 -4.54 -6.91
C GLN A 670 -26.54 -3.03 -7.15
N LYS A 671 -27.30 -2.45 -8.11
CA LYS A 671 -27.25 -1.02 -8.44
C LYS A 671 -27.63 -0.09 -7.28
N GLU A 672 -28.47 -0.58 -6.35
CA GLU A 672 -28.93 0.19 -5.19
C GLU A 672 -27.87 0.30 -4.10
N LEU A 673 -26.90 -0.59 -4.10
CA LEU A 673 -25.83 -0.70 -3.10
C LEU A 673 -24.49 -0.17 -3.59
N THR A 674 -24.36 0.17 -4.90
CA THR A 674 -23.11 0.60 -5.50
C THR A 674 -23.03 2.12 -5.58
N ARG A 675 -21.95 2.72 -5.06
CA ARG A 675 -21.68 4.17 -5.09
C ARG A 675 -20.38 4.51 -5.81
N GLY A 676 -19.46 3.56 -5.92
CA GLY A 676 -18.18 3.72 -6.58
C GLY A 676 -17.44 2.38 -6.66
N PRO A 677 -16.13 2.39 -6.96
CA PRO A 677 -15.37 1.18 -7.25
C PRO A 677 -15.22 0.23 -6.05
N TYR A 678 -15.24 0.73 -4.82
CA TYR A 678 -15.09 -0.11 -3.62
C TYR A 678 -16.39 -0.80 -3.25
N SER A 679 -17.46 -0.05 -3.12
CA SER A 679 -18.79 -0.62 -2.87
C SER A 679 -19.23 -1.55 -4.00
N GLN A 680 -18.85 -1.27 -5.26
CA GLN A 680 -19.09 -2.16 -6.40
C GLN A 680 -18.40 -3.52 -6.22
N ARG A 681 -17.14 -3.55 -5.79
CA ARG A 681 -16.40 -4.80 -5.57
C ARG A 681 -16.99 -5.61 -4.42
N SER A 682 -17.26 -4.99 -3.29
CA SER A 682 -17.86 -5.66 -2.14
C SER A 682 -19.27 -6.17 -2.46
N CYS A 683 -20.08 -5.39 -3.18
CA CYS A 683 -21.38 -5.79 -3.62
C CYS A 683 -21.32 -6.97 -4.61
N HIS A 684 -20.41 -6.93 -5.58
CA HIS A 684 -20.18 -8.03 -6.52
C HIS A 684 -19.82 -9.33 -5.79
N ASP A 685 -18.89 -9.27 -4.81
CA ASP A 685 -18.52 -10.44 -4.01
C ASP A 685 -19.71 -11.02 -3.26
N LEU A 686 -20.54 -10.17 -2.64
CA LEU A 686 -21.74 -10.59 -1.93
C LEU A 686 -22.79 -11.24 -2.85
N PHE A 687 -23.04 -10.64 -4.05
CA PHE A 687 -24.02 -11.17 -5.00
C PHE A 687 -23.58 -12.47 -5.68
N LEU A 688 -22.29 -12.73 -5.76
CA LEU A 688 -21.73 -14.01 -6.22
C LEU A 688 -21.70 -15.10 -5.13
N GLY A 689 -22.18 -14.79 -3.91
CA GLY A 689 -22.13 -15.72 -2.80
C GLY A 689 -20.71 -16.06 -2.33
N LYS A 690 -19.73 -15.17 -2.55
CA LYS A 690 -18.35 -15.32 -2.06
C LYS A 690 -18.30 -15.07 -0.55
N THR A 691 -18.93 -15.93 0.19
CA THR A 691 -18.80 -16.03 1.64
C THR A 691 -17.73 -17.07 1.97
N PHE A 692 -17.18 -17.03 3.18
CA PHE A 692 -16.20 -18.01 3.63
C PHE A 692 -16.70 -19.46 3.57
N THR A 693 -17.99 -19.67 3.38
CA THR A 693 -18.60 -21.00 3.30
C THR A 693 -18.70 -21.54 1.88
N GLN A 694 -18.58 -20.71 0.84
CA GLN A 694 -18.71 -21.17 -0.55
C GLN A 694 -17.88 -20.28 -1.50
N LEU A 695 -16.81 -20.81 -2.11
CA LEU A 695 -16.33 -20.30 -3.38
C LEU A 695 -17.14 -20.97 -4.50
N PRO A 696 -17.52 -20.24 -5.57
CA PRO A 696 -18.11 -20.89 -6.75
C PRO A 696 -17.12 -21.92 -7.33
N GLU A 697 -17.64 -23.01 -7.84
CA GLU A 697 -16.89 -24.08 -8.50
C GLU A 697 -16.01 -23.58 -9.66
#